data_98628da722473f74e7fc868982eaca9c
#
_entry.id   98628da722473f74e7fc868982eaca9c
#
_cell.length_a   1.000
_cell.length_b   1.000
_cell.length_c   1.000
_cell.angle_alpha   90.00
_cell.angle_beta   90.00
_cell.angle_gamma   90.00
#
_symmetry.space_group_name_H-M   'P 1'
#
loop_
_entity.id
_entity.type
_entity.pdbx_description
1 polymer ?
#
loop_
_entity_poly.entity_id
_entity_poly.type
_entity_poly.pdbx_seq_one_letter_code
_entity_poly.pdbx_strand_id
1 'polypeptide(L)'
;VISAAAIGTVLVAGSLARFSYAPMPEADDLLNPERSPIETAFDVLGRRIARDEAERLKATPEGRNALSPESGAVAIDDALVRRGREAFYRETFGNEVFLSDVMGMLDGGLTPFEVARAILMLGGAGTTNLKVRMARDVTVGDRVWKTGELVPTGLDVPRGSPFILGIRTFYDRGHLRMGITCALCHTAVDPQSGKVVEGAPNTDLNAGLLMALASNATAYFMHGSADPSAHPGDPARSVTTEDGAKTALPDPARFEAAAKVEVASWPAGSFDSSADRETNPTSIPSSFSAYGEPYSWSGRAGIGPFKGLSALNNNVHAANSDTTQQTRAAKTLFGLDPQVYLGTVLQGAAVAALRYDPASGKRPTDVLEAADPTPGAPGLNSYAVLPSFPATNYMTDNSLLASVPGEPANYANNAMSAFQNLLRAPEPSLDAERVKSGRAVFERAGCAGCHSGPALTNHRVIPVGEIGTQPSRAHSTVRMEASLAPPTIFATDTPFPLPSDPKLVPIPLEGDALKQVQLAWAHAGTGGGYKVPNLVGLAWSAPYLHDSGVAVGADADAQLGAPGTLDAGIPPDPANSLRALVDRNLRAKVVSANKASAKARTARVTGEGHAYWADAEAGVSGEEQADLVAYLLSVNRLTEPVPVP
;
A
#
# COMPACT_ATOMS: atom_id res chain seq x y z
N VAL A 1 -4.94 -50.88 6.88
CA VAL A 1 -3.54 -50.73 7.32
C VAL A 1 -2.77 -50.14 6.16
N ILE A 2 -2.57 -48.82 6.17
CA ILE A 2 -1.69 -48.13 5.21
C ILE A 2 -0.26 -48.52 5.61
N SER A 3 0.49 -49.14 4.72
CA SER A 3 1.85 -49.61 5.04
C SER A 3 2.80 -48.44 5.34
N ALA A 4 3.75 -48.61 6.26
CA ALA A 4 4.77 -47.63 6.57
C ALA A 4 5.55 -47.14 5.33
N ALA A 5 5.63 -48.01 4.29
CA ALA A 5 6.22 -47.65 2.99
C ALA A 5 5.36 -46.63 2.23
N ALA A 6 4.04 -46.70 2.28
CA ALA A 6 3.17 -45.70 1.63
C ALA A 6 3.23 -44.35 2.33
N ILE A 7 3.32 -44.34 3.66
CA ILE A 7 3.52 -43.10 4.44
C ILE A 7 4.91 -42.49 4.13
N GLY A 8 5.95 -43.31 4.08
CA GLY A 8 7.29 -42.89 3.71
C GLY A 8 7.37 -42.30 2.31
N THR A 9 6.69 -42.90 1.33
CA THR A 9 6.64 -42.38 -0.06
C THR A 9 5.89 -41.07 -0.16
N VAL A 10 4.79 -40.88 0.57
CA VAL A 10 4.02 -39.62 0.61
C VAL A 10 4.86 -38.51 1.29
N LEU A 11 5.58 -38.84 2.38
CA LEU A 11 6.46 -37.89 3.06
C LEU A 11 7.65 -37.48 2.19
N VAL A 12 8.29 -38.41 1.50
CA VAL A 12 9.41 -38.13 0.59
C VAL A 12 8.94 -37.36 -0.64
N ALA A 13 7.80 -37.73 -1.24
CA ALA A 13 7.22 -36.97 -2.35
C ALA A 13 6.83 -35.54 -1.91
N GLY A 14 6.27 -35.37 -0.72
CA GLY A 14 5.96 -34.05 -0.14
C GLY A 14 7.22 -33.22 0.11
N SER A 15 8.33 -33.83 0.56
CA SER A 15 9.59 -33.14 0.82
C SER A 15 10.31 -32.67 -0.44
N LEU A 16 9.94 -33.17 -1.63
CA LEU A 16 10.51 -32.76 -2.92
C LEU A 16 9.56 -31.84 -3.73
N ALA A 17 8.31 -31.71 -3.29
CA ALA A 17 7.32 -30.93 -4.00
C ALA A 17 7.66 -29.43 -3.95
N ARG A 18 7.41 -28.77 -5.07
CA ARG A 18 7.45 -27.32 -5.20
C ARG A 18 6.20 -26.85 -5.93
N PHE A 19 5.48 -25.92 -5.35
CA PHE A 19 4.38 -25.26 -6.04
C PHE A 19 4.17 -23.85 -5.50
N SER A 20 3.54 -23.01 -6.30
CA SER A 20 3.00 -21.73 -5.83
C SER A 20 1.62 -21.51 -6.45
N TYR A 21 0.75 -20.86 -5.69
CA TYR A 21 -0.60 -20.56 -6.12
C TYR A 21 -1.07 -19.21 -5.57
N ALA A 22 -1.71 -18.42 -6.42
CA ALA A 22 -2.45 -17.22 -6.05
C ALA A 22 -3.80 -17.24 -6.79
N PRO A 23 -4.93 -17.01 -6.11
CA PRO A 23 -6.23 -16.95 -6.75
C PRO A 23 -6.30 -15.70 -7.66
N MET A 24 -6.89 -15.85 -8.83
CA MET A 24 -7.24 -14.75 -9.73
C MET A 24 -8.69 -15.00 -10.20
N PRO A 25 -9.63 -14.10 -9.88
CA PRO A 25 -11.04 -14.28 -10.23
C PRO A 25 -11.25 -14.33 -11.74
N GLU A 26 -12.17 -15.16 -12.19
CA GLU A 26 -12.65 -15.14 -13.58
C GLU A 26 -13.63 -13.96 -13.80
N ALA A 27 -13.96 -13.64 -15.05
CA ALA A 27 -14.84 -12.51 -15.36
C ALA A 27 -16.22 -12.62 -14.70
N ASP A 28 -16.75 -13.84 -14.60
CA ASP A 28 -18.06 -14.10 -13.99
C ASP A 28 -18.06 -13.93 -12.46
N ASP A 29 -16.88 -13.98 -11.83
CA ASP A 29 -16.67 -13.76 -10.40
C ASP A 29 -16.53 -12.27 -10.06
N LEU A 30 -16.45 -11.39 -11.06
CA LEU A 30 -16.29 -9.95 -10.86
C LEU A 30 -17.64 -9.24 -10.79
N LEU A 31 -17.74 -8.24 -9.92
CA LEU A 31 -18.83 -7.28 -9.90
C LEU A 31 -18.63 -6.18 -10.97
N ASN A 32 -17.36 -5.84 -11.27
CA ASN A 32 -16.95 -4.83 -12.25
C ASN A 32 -16.10 -5.43 -13.37
N PRO A 33 -16.62 -6.37 -14.20
CA PRO A 33 -15.84 -6.98 -15.26
C PRO A 33 -15.48 -6.02 -16.40
N GLU A 34 -16.23 -4.94 -16.56
CA GLU A 34 -16.01 -3.95 -17.61
C GLU A 34 -14.73 -3.14 -17.37
N ARG A 35 -14.04 -2.87 -18.48
CA ARG A 35 -12.82 -2.06 -18.50
C ARG A 35 -13.01 -0.82 -19.35
N SER A 36 -12.28 0.24 -19.02
CA SER A 36 -12.14 1.38 -19.93
C SER A 36 -11.41 0.95 -21.19
N PRO A 37 -11.74 1.52 -22.38
CA PRO A 37 -11.04 1.20 -23.61
C PRO A 37 -9.57 1.66 -23.55
N ILE A 38 -8.69 0.93 -24.24
CA ILE A 38 -7.28 1.32 -24.40
C ILE A 38 -7.20 2.42 -25.46
N GLU A 39 -7.28 3.68 -25.05
CA GLU A 39 -7.17 4.85 -25.93
C GLU A 39 -5.72 5.32 -26.10
N THR A 40 -4.88 5.07 -25.11
CA THR A 40 -3.46 5.42 -25.09
C THR A 40 -2.64 4.30 -25.73
N ALA A 41 -1.82 4.64 -26.74
CA ALA A 41 -0.93 3.69 -27.39
C ALA A 41 0.43 3.57 -26.71
N PHE A 42 0.93 4.67 -26.12
CA PHE A 42 2.19 4.72 -25.37
C PHE A 42 2.04 5.61 -24.15
N ASP A 43 2.76 5.26 -23.09
CA ASP A 43 3.16 6.20 -22.04
C ASP A 43 4.65 6.54 -22.23
N VAL A 44 4.99 7.82 -22.25
CA VAL A 44 6.38 8.27 -22.34
C VAL A 44 6.66 9.14 -21.13
N LEU A 45 7.25 8.53 -20.11
CA LEU A 45 7.58 9.20 -18.84
C LEU A 45 6.38 9.93 -18.19
N GLY A 46 5.18 9.34 -18.30
CA GLY A 46 3.94 9.92 -17.78
C GLY A 46 3.15 10.75 -18.78
N ARG A 47 3.70 10.99 -19.99
CA ARG A 47 2.94 11.58 -21.11
C ARG A 47 2.20 10.51 -21.85
N ARG A 48 0.89 10.63 -21.92
CA ARG A 48 0.01 9.73 -22.69
C ARG A 48 0.06 10.10 -24.16
N ILE A 49 0.31 9.12 -25.01
CA ILE A 49 0.29 9.25 -26.47
C ILE A 49 -0.91 8.46 -27.00
N ALA A 50 -1.88 9.17 -27.56
CA ALA A 50 -3.05 8.55 -28.18
C ALA A 50 -2.68 7.78 -29.47
N ARG A 51 -3.54 6.87 -29.93
CA ARG A 51 -3.27 6.02 -31.08
C ARG A 51 -2.97 6.82 -32.34
N ASP A 52 -3.77 7.85 -32.65
CA ASP A 52 -3.60 8.72 -33.80
C ASP A 52 -2.31 9.56 -33.73
N GLU A 53 -1.95 10.03 -32.55
CA GLU A 53 -0.67 10.71 -32.32
C GLU A 53 0.52 9.75 -32.50
N ALA A 54 0.41 8.53 -32.01
CA ALA A 54 1.45 7.51 -32.17
C ALA A 54 1.72 7.21 -33.65
N GLU A 55 0.67 7.10 -34.47
CA GLU A 55 0.84 6.86 -35.93
C GLU A 55 1.52 8.06 -36.62
N ARG A 56 1.19 9.29 -36.23
CA ARG A 56 1.91 10.48 -36.74
C ARG A 56 3.39 10.48 -36.35
N LEU A 57 3.69 10.14 -35.09
CA LEU A 57 5.06 10.07 -34.60
C LEU A 57 5.88 8.98 -35.28
N LYS A 58 5.30 7.80 -35.51
CA LYS A 58 5.97 6.70 -36.22
C LYS A 58 6.37 7.05 -37.64
N ALA A 59 5.74 8.04 -38.27
CA ALA A 59 6.05 8.45 -39.63
C ALA A 59 7.43 9.11 -39.77
N THR A 60 8.00 9.68 -38.68
CA THR A 60 9.30 10.37 -38.72
C THR A 60 10.37 9.63 -37.91
N PRO A 61 11.68 9.78 -38.23
CA PRO A 61 12.75 9.19 -37.42
C PRO A 61 12.75 9.70 -35.96
N GLU A 62 12.56 11.00 -35.78
CA GLU A 62 12.53 11.66 -34.47
C GLU A 62 11.36 11.16 -33.63
N GLY A 63 10.18 10.98 -34.24
CA GLY A 63 9.00 10.46 -33.58
C GLY A 63 9.16 8.98 -33.20
N ARG A 64 9.78 8.16 -34.06
CA ARG A 64 10.11 6.77 -33.70
C ARG A 64 11.08 6.70 -32.53
N ASN A 65 12.09 7.58 -32.50
CA ASN A 65 13.00 7.65 -31.37
C ASN A 65 12.27 8.07 -30.09
N ALA A 66 11.34 9.03 -30.15
CA ALA A 66 10.54 9.45 -28.99
C ALA A 66 9.63 8.35 -28.45
N LEU A 67 9.26 7.36 -29.27
CA LEU A 67 8.46 6.19 -28.89
C LEU A 67 9.33 4.94 -28.63
N SER A 68 10.66 5.10 -28.55
CA SER A 68 11.57 3.97 -28.29
C SER A 68 11.74 3.69 -26.79
N PRO A 69 12.11 2.47 -26.42
CA PRO A 69 12.45 2.13 -25.02
C PRO A 69 13.54 3.03 -24.45
N GLU A 70 14.49 3.46 -25.28
CA GLU A 70 15.58 4.34 -24.88
C GLU A 70 15.13 5.78 -24.54
N SER A 71 13.92 6.15 -24.89
CA SER A 71 13.28 7.41 -24.49
C SER A 71 12.32 7.22 -23.30
N GLY A 72 12.30 6.02 -22.71
CA GLY A 72 11.40 5.68 -21.59
C GLY A 72 9.96 5.41 -22.01
N ALA A 73 9.72 5.13 -23.32
CA ALA A 73 8.40 4.82 -23.80
C ALA A 73 7.97 3.39 -23.41
N VAL A 74 6.73 3.26 -22.94
CA VAL A 74 6.04 2.00 -22.67
C VAL A 74 4.90 1.87 -23.67
N ALA A 75 4.95 0.86 -24.55
CA ALA A 75 3.85 0.54 -25.45
C ALA A 75 2.70 -0.09 -24.65
N ILE A 76 1.47 0.37 -24.90
CA ILE A 76 0.28 -0.10 -24.18
C ILE A 76 -0.61 -0.89 -25.16
N ASP A 77 -0.67 -2.18 -24.95
CA ASP A 77 -1.47 -3.13 -25.71
C ASP A 77 -2.17 -4.15 -24.80
N ASP A 78 -2.97 -5.01 -25.39
CA ASP A 78 -3.69 -6.06 -24.66
C ASP A 78 -2.76 -7.04 -23.94
N ALA A 79 -1.54 -7.26 -24.45
CA ALA A 79 -0.58 -8.18 -23.84
C ALA A 79 -0.02 -7.57 -22.55
N LEU A 80 0.35 -6.29 -22.58
CA LEU A 80 0.80 -5.56 -21.40
C LEU A 80 -0.30 -5.52 -20.32
N VAL A 81 -1.55 -5.23 -20.72
CA VAL A 81 -2.69 -5.16 -19.79
C VAL A 81 -2.97 -6.53 -19.15
N ARG A 82 -2.95 -7.63 -19.94
CA ARG A 82 -3.10 -8.99 -19.40
C ARG A 82 -1.98 -9.32 -18.42
N ARG A 83 -0.72 -9.02 -18.78
CA ARG A 83 0.42 -9.21 -17.86
C ARG A 83 0.27 -8.38 -16.60
N GLY A 84 -0.28 -7.17 -16.71
CA GLY A 84 -0.58 -6.29 -15.58
C GLY A 84 -1.59 -6.89 -14.61
N ARG A 85 -2.67 -7.48 -15.12
CA ARG A 85 -3.64 -8.19 -14.28
C ARG A 85 -3.04 -9.42 -13.61
N GLU A 86 -2.21 -10.18 -14.34
CA GLU A 86 -1.48 -11.32 -13.76
C GLU A 86 -0.53 -10.86 -12.64
N ALA A 87 0.23 -9.78 -12.86
CA ALA A 87 1.11 -9.22 -11.85
C ALA A 87 0.32 -8.75 -10.62
N PHE A 88 -0.78 -8.06 -10.82
CA PHE A 88 -1.64 -7.55 -9.74
C PHE A 88 -2.12 -8.66 -8.78
N TYR A 89 -2.40 -9.86 -9.29
CA TYR A 89 -2.85 -11.00 -8.48
C TYR A 89 -1.74 -11.97 -8.06
N ARG A 90 -0.61 -12.01 -8.76
CA ARG A 90 0.38 -13.10 -8.58
C ARG A 90 1.78 -12.62 -8.25
N GLU A 91 2.10 -11.33 -8.50
CA GLU A 91 3.46 -10.86 -8.30
C GLU A 91 3.69 -10.48 -6.84
N THR A 92 4.74 -11.06 -6.24
CA THR A 92 5.16 -10.81 -4.86
C THR A 92 6.56 -10.20 -4.80
N PHE A 93 7.30 -10.21 -5.91
CA PHE A 93 8.69 -9.77 -5.98
C PHE A 93 9.60 -10.37 -4.90
N GLY A 94 9.23 -11.56 -4.37
CA GLY A 94 10.02 -12.26 -3.34
C GLY A 94 9.66 -11.91 -1.89
N ASN A 95 8.63 -11.07 -1.65
CA ASN A 95 8.26 -10.63 -0.30
C ASN A 95 7.85 -11.78 0.64
N GLU A 96 7.54 -12.97 0.10
CA GLU A 96 7.21 -14.16 0.87
C GLU A 96 8.35 -14.58 1.80
N VAL A 97 9.60 -14.28 1.47
CA VAL A 97 10.75 -14.60 2.32
C VAL A 97 10.77 -13.68 3.55
N PHE A 98 10.63 -12.38 3.34
CA PHE A 98 10.58 -11.43 4.44
C PHE A 98 9.37 -11.67 5.35
N LEU A 99 8.18 -11.78 4.77
CA LEU A 99 6.93 -11.92 5.54
C LEU A 99 6.86 -13.24 6.33
N SER A 100 7.35 -14.34 5.75
CA SER A 100 7.30 -15.64 6.43
C SER A 100 8.54 -15.89 7.30
N ASP A 101 9.73 -15.68 6.76
CA ASP A 101 10.97 -16.16 7.39
C ASP A 101 11.57 -15.12 8.35
N VAL A 102 11.35 -13.82 8.14
CA VAL A 102 11.79 -12.77 9.05
C VAL A 102 10.67 -12.38 10.00
N MET A 103 9.53 -11.98 9.46
CA MET A 103 8.40 -11.48 10.25
C MET A 103 7.63 -12.58 10.97
N GLY A 104 7.61 -13.80 10.39
CA GLY A 104 6.93 -14.96 10.97
C GLY A 104 5.41 -14.82 10.99
N MET A 105 4.83 -14.34 9.89
CA MET A 105 3.37 -14.22 9.73
C MET A 105 2.66 -15.56 9.89
N LEU A 106 3.33 -16.68 9.58
CA LEU A 106 2.79 -18.03 9.69
C LEU A 106 3.13 -18.72 11.02
N ASP A 107 3.99 -18.13 11.85
CA ASP A 107 4.54 -18.73 13.07
C ASP A 107 4.06 -18.04 14.36
N GLY A 108 3.23 -17.01 14.23
CA GLY A 108 2.68 -16.23 15.33
C GLY A 108 1.42 -16.79 15.95
N GLY A 109 0.51 -15.91 16.31
CA GLY A 109 -0.83 -16.24 16.86
C GLY A 109 -1.76 -16.91 15.86
N LEU A 110 -1.60 -16.62 14.57
CA LEU A 110 -2.34 -17.21 13.46
C LEU A 110 -1.43 -18.18 12.71
N THR A 111 -1.92 -19.40 12.48
CA THR A 111 -1.15 -20.44 11.79
C THR A 111 -1.85 -20.86 10.48
N PRO A 112 -1.11 -21.43 9.51
CA PRO A 112 -1.71 -21.91 8.27
C PRO A 112 -2.86 -22.93 8.51
N PHE A 113 -2.76 -23.74 9.56
CA PHE A 113 -3.78 -24.70 9.93
C PHE A 113 -5.10 -24.00 10.33
N GLU A 114 -5.03 -23.01 11.22
CA GLU A 114 -6.23 -22.28 11.67
C GLU A 114 -6.82 -21.41 10.55
N VAL A 115 -5.99 -20.86 9.66
CA VAL A 115 -6.45 -20.14 8.45
C VAL A 115 -7.19 -21.09 7.51
N ALA A 116 -6.60 -22.24 7.17
CA ALA A 116 -7.24 -23.24 6.31
C ALA A 116 -8.55 -23.75 6.92
N ARG A 117 -8.56 -24.00 8.24
CA ARG A 117 -9.77 -24.41 8.96
C ARG A 117 -10.85 -23.32 8.89
N ALA A 118 -10.50 -22.05 9.07
CA ALA A 118 -11.45 -20.94 8.97
C ALA A 118 -12.10 -20.88 7.59
N ILE A 119 -11.31 -21.01 6.52
CA ILE A 119 -11.81 -21.05 5.14
C ILE A 119 -12.76 -22.24 4.91
N LEU A 120 -12.37 -23.44 5.36
CA LEU A 120 -13.21 -24.64 5.23
C LEU A 120 -14.56 -24.48 5.95
N MET A 121 -14.57 -23.80 7.10
CA MET A 121 -15.80 -23.57 7.86
C MET A 121 -16.76 -22.58 7.19
N LEU A 122 -16.31 -21.78 6.21
CA LEU A 122 -17.21 -20.96 5.39
C LEU A 122 -18.13 -21.82 4.50
N GLY A 123 -17.78 -23.06 4.22
CA GLY A 123 -18.58 -23.94 3.37
C GLY A 123 -18.81 -23.39 1.96
N GLY A 124 -17.91 -22.51 1.47
CA GLY A 124 -18.02 -21.84 0.18
C GLY A 124 -18.88 -20.57 0.19
N ALA A 125 -19.38 -20.09 1.32
CA ALA A 125 -20.19 -18.87 1.39
C ALA A 125 -19.41 -17.60 1.06
N GLY A 126 -18.09 -17.63 1.25
CA GLY A 126 -17.24 -16.42 1.15
C GLY A 126 -17.38 -15.51 2.38
N THR A 127 -16.53 -14.49 2.45
CA THR A 127 -16.56 -13.47 3.52
C THR A 127 -15.72 -12.26 3.13
N THR A 128 -16.06 -11.08 3.65
CA THR A 128 -15.20 -9.87 3.61
C THR A 128 -14.25 -9.80 4.80
N ASN A 129 -14.45 -10.63 5.82
CA ASN A 129 -13.65 -10.59 7.03
C ASN A 129 -13.49 -12.00 7.61
N LEU A 130 -12.48 -12.73 7.16
CA LEU A 130 -12.20 -14.08 7.63
C LEU A 130 -11.85 -14.05 9.12
N LYS A 131 -12.66 -14.71 9.95
CA LYS A 131 -12.39 -14.86 11.39
C LYS A 131 -11.55 -16.10 11.63
N VAL A 132 -10.31 -15.90 12.09
CA VAL A 132 -9.34 -16.98 12.32
C VAL A 132 -9.15 -17.22 13.82
N ARG A 133 -9.07 -18.47 14.24
CA ARG A 133 -8.80 -18.81 15.66
C ARG A 133 -7.34 -18.59 16.00
N MET A 134 -7.11 -18.05 17.19
CA MET A 134 -5.77 -17.98 17.77
C MET A 134 -5.24 -19.40 18.05
N ALA A 135 -4.06 -19.69 17.56
CA ALA A 135 -3.37 -20.97 17.82
C ALA A 135 -2.65 -20.99 19.18
N ARG A 136 -2.32 -19.80 19.70
CA ARG A 136 -1.64 -19.59 20.99
C ARG A 136 -1.99 -18.22 21.58
N ASP A 137 -1.72 -18.06 22.87
CA ASP A 137 -1.88 -16.74 23.50
C ASP A 137 -0.84 -15.76 22.95
N VAL A 138 -1.27 -14.52 22.63
CA VAL A 138 -0.42 -13.41 22.20
C VAL A 138 -0.84 -12.15 22.95
N THR A 139 0.13 -11.51 23.59
CA THR A 139 -0.08 -10.23 24.28
C THR A 139 0.27 -9.06 23.35
N VAL A 140 -0.64 -8.10 23.24
CA VAL A 140 -0.47 -6.84 22.49
C VAL A 140 -0.91 -5.70 23.40
N GLY A 141 0.04 -4.95 23.95
CA GLY A 141 -0.25 -3.97 25.00
C GLY A 141 -0.93 -4.61 26.22
N ASP A 142 -2.05 -4.05 26.61
CA ASP A 142 -2.85 -4.57 27.74
C ASP A 142 -3.79 -5.71 27.35
N ARG A 143 -3.93 -6.02 26.06
CA ARG A 143 -4.81 -7.08 25.56
C ARG A 143 -4.06 -8.40 25.40
N VAL A 144 -4.64 -9.47 25.94
CA VAL A 144 -4.20 -10.84 25.68
C VAL A 144 -5.21 -11.53 24.78
N TRP A 145 -4.81 -11.81 23.55
CA TRP A 145 -5.55 -12.66 22.64
C TRP A 145 -5.36 -14.12 23.05
N LYS A 146 -6.45 -14.76 23.44
CA LYS A 146 -6.40 -16.13 23.98
C LYS A 146 -6.48 -17.20 22.91
N THR A 147 -5.82 -18.32 23.14
CA THR A 147 -5.95 -19.53 22.32
C THR A 147 -7.42 -19.88 22.12
N GLY A 148 -7.82 -20.06 20.85
CA GLY A 148 -9.20 -20.36 20.46
C GLY A 148 -10.09 -19.12 20.26
N GLU A 149 -9.67 -17.92 20.64
CA GLU A 149 -10.37 -16.67 20.38
C GLU A 149 -10.39 -16.39 18.87
N LEU A 150 -11.50 -15.84 18.36
CA LEU A 150 -11.65 -15.50 16.95
C LEU A 150 -11.15 -14.07 16.67
N VAL A 151 -10.19 -13.95 15.77
CA VAL A 151 -9.61 -12.69 15.32
C VAL A 151 -10.28 -12.25 14.03
N PRO A 152 -10.88 -11.05 13.95
CA PRO A 152 -11.35 -10.46 12.70
C PRO A 152 -10.13 -9.94 11.93
N THR A 153 -9.81 -10.60 10.80
CA THR A 153 -8.58 -10.33 10.05
C THR A 153 -8.75 -9.30 8.93
N GLY A 154 -9.99 -9.09 8.46
CA GLY A 154 -10.27 -8.33 7.25
C GLY A 154 -9.75 -8.99 5.97
N LEU A 155 -9.42 -10.28 6.02
CA LEU A 155 -9.02 -11.04 4.85
C LEU A 155 -10.24 -11.50 4.06
N ASP A 156 -10.27 -11.19 2.79
CA ASP A 156 -11.37 -11.49 1.88
C ASP A 156 -11.26 -12.88 1.27
N VAL A 157 -12.35 -13.62 1.31
CA VAL A 157 -12.52 -14.92 0.63
C VAL A 157 -13.75 -14.83 -0.27
N PRO A 158 -13.60 -14.87 -1.60
CA PRO A 158 -14.74 -14.84 -2.52
C PRO A 158 -15.64 -16.05 -2.37
N ARG A 159 -16.91 -15.90 -2.73
CA ARG A 159 -17.84 -17.03 -2.75
C ARG A 159 -17.32 -18.15 -3.65
N GLY A 160 -17.33 -19.37 -3.14
CA GLY A 160 -16.85 -20.56 -3.85
C GLY A 160 -15.32 -20.71 -3.89
N SER A 161 -14.55 -19.70 -3.46
CA SER A 161 -13.09 -19.78 -3.41
C SER A 161 -12.61 -20.49 -2.14
N PRO A 162 -11.65 -21.42 -2.24
CA PRO A 162 -10.94 -21.97 -1.08
C PRO A 162 -9.70 -21.15 -0.68
N PHE A 163 -9.52 -19.94 -1.22
CA PHE A 163 -8.31 -19.12 -1.03
C PHE A 163 -8.66 -17.67 -0.70
N ILE A 164 -7.75 -17.02 0.03
CA ILE A 164 -7.78 -15.59 0.35
C ILE A 164 -7.32 -14.80 -0.86
N LEU A 165 -8.02 -13.71 -1.20
CA LEU A 165 -7.60 -12.78 -2.24
C LEU A 165 -6.27 -12.11 -1.88
N GLY A 166 -5.38 -11.99 -2.87
CA GLY A 166 -4.12 -11.29 -2.72
C GLY A 166 -3.06 -12.00 -1.89
N ILE A 167 -3.31 -13.22 -1.44
CA ILE A 167 -2.29 -14.08 -0.82
C ILE A 167 -1.80 -15.11 -1.84
N ARG A 168 -0.49 -15.12 -2.08
CA ARG A 168 0.19 -16.16 -2.84
C ARG A 168 0.88 -17.12 -1.88
N THR A 169 0.55 -18.39 -1.98
CA THR A 169 1.14 -19.46 -1.18
C THR A 169 2.28 -20.10 -1.95
N PHE A 170 3.40 -20.31 -1.29
CA PHE A 170 4.56 -21.01 -1.82
C PHE A 170 4.87 -22.21 -0.93
N TYR A 171 5.15 -23.34 -1.54
CA TYR A 171 5.64 -24.51 -0.86
C TYR A 171 6.90 -25.02 -1.57
N ASP A 172 7.99 -25.11 -0.85
CA ASP A 172 9.26 -25.61 -1.35
C ASP A 172 9.84 -26.61 -0.34
N ARG A 173 9.82 -27.89 -0.70
CA ARG A 173 10.50 -28.96 0.03
C ARG A 173 10.20 -28.98 1.53
N GLY A 174 8.94 -28.88 1.90
CA GLY A 174 8.50 -28.91 3.29
C GLY A 174 8.40 -27.53 3.95
N HIS A 175 8.84 -26.47 3.31
CA HIS A 175 8.76 -25.10 3.81
C HIS A 175 7.61 -24.34 3.14
N LEU A 176 6.70 -23.84 3.96
CA LEU A 176 5.55 -23.05 3.53
C LEU A 176 5.86 -21.57 3.73
N ARG A 177 5.62 -20.74 2.70
CA ARG A 177 5.67 -19.30 2.76
C ARG A 177 4.40 -18.68 2.22
N MET A 178 4.09 -17.49 2.65
CA MET A 178 3.06 -16.64 2.08
C MET A 178 3.67 -15.32 1.60
N GLY A 179 3.25 -14.87 0.42
CA GLY A 179 3.53 -13.54 -0.08
C GLY A 179 2.24 -12.77 -0.33
N ILE A 180 2.33 -11.47 -0.29
CA ILE A 180 1.22 -10.55 -0.60
C ILE A 180 1.39 -9.98 -2.01
N THR A 181 0.26 -9.75 -2.66
CA THR A 181 0.16 -9.10 -3.98
C THR A 181 -0.69 -7.85 -3.88
N CYS A 182 -0.76 -7.04 -4.94
CA CYS A 182 -1.59 -5.83 -4.96
C CYS A 182 -3.06 -6.12 -4.63
N ALA A 183 -3.55 -7.31 -5.01
CA ALA A 183 -4.94 -7.71 -4.79
C ALA A 183 -5.33 -7.81 -3.31
N LEU A 184 -4.38 -8.00 -2.36
CA LEU A 184 -4.70 -8.04 -0.92
C LEU A 184 -5.32 -6.72 -0.43
N CYS A 185 -4.76 -5.61 -0.88
CA CYS A 185 -5.16 -4.27 -0.46
C CYS A 185 -6.13 -3.60 -1.44
N HIS A 186 -6.09 -3.98 -2.72
CA HIS A 186 -6.79 -3.28 -3.80
C HIS A 186 -7.83 -4.16 -4.53
N THR A 187 -8.37 -5.14 -3.84
CA THR A 187 -9.63 -5.81 -4.18
C THR A 187 -10.49 -5.93 -2.94
N ALA A 188 -11.80 -5.95 -3.12
CA ALA A 188 -12.74 -6.24 -2.05
C ALA A 188 -13.79 -7.25 -2.51
N VAL A 189 -14.34 -8.02 -1.58
CA VAL A 189 -15.52 -8.86 -1.84
C VAL A 189 -16.77 -8.04 -1.53
N ASP A 190 -17.69 -7.97 -2.47
CA ASP A 190 -19.00 -7.38 -2.21
C ASP A 190 -19.82 -8.28 -1.25
N PRO A 191 -20.23 -7.77 -0.08
CA PRO A 191 -20.89 -8.59 0.93
C PRO A 191 -22.27 -9.11 0.49
N GLN A 192 -22.91 -8.48 -0.49
CA GLN A 192 -24.24 -8.87 -0.97
C GLN A 192 -24.16 -10.01 -1.99
N SER A 193 -23.31 -9.85 -3.00
CA SER A 193 -23.18 -10.85 -4.08
C SER A 193 -22.13 -11.91 -3.81
N GLY A 194 -21.12 -11.61 -2.99
CA GLY A 194 -19.92 -12.42 -2.79
C GLY A 194 -18.94 -12.37 -3.96
N LYS A 195 -19.16 -11.44 -4.92
CA LYS A 195 -18.28 -11.20 -6.07
C LYS A 195 -17.14 -10.26 -5.71
N VAL A 196 -16.09 -10.29 -6.51
CA VAL A 196 -14.90 -9.46 -6.33
C VAL A 196 -15.05 -8.13 -7.07
N VAL A 197 -14.64 -7.05 -6.42
CA VAL A 197 -14.50 -5.72 -7.00
C VAL A 197 -13.01 -5.42 -7.19
N GLU A 198 -12.53 -5.50 -8.42
CA GLU A 198 -11.13 -5.16 -8.75
C GLU A 198 -10.93 -3.65 -8.67
N GLY A 199 -9.94 -3.22 -7.90
CA GLY A 199 -9.59 -1.82 -7.70
C GLY A 199 -10.21 -1.19 -6.45
N ALA A 200 -11.20 -1.83 -5.82
CA ALA A 200 -11.71 -1.34 -4.54
C ALA A 200 -10.68 -1.52 -3.43
N PRO A 201 -10.52 -0.54 -2.51
CA PRO A 201 -9.66 -0.74 -1.35
C PRO A 201 -10.30 -1.77 -0.41
N ASN A 202 -9.48 -2.62 0.19
CA ASN A 202 -9.90 -3.50 1.27
C ASN A 202 -9.96 -2.69 2.58
N THR A 203 -11.10 -2.08 2.85
CA THR A 203 -11.28 -1.10 3.94
C THR A 203 -11.41 -1.73 5.33
N ASP A 204 -11.52 -3.03 5.44
CA ASP A 204 -11.54 -3.76 6.72
C ASP A 204 -10.31 -4.66 6.95
N LEU A 205 -9.33 -4.68 6.01
CA LEU A 205 -8.07 -5.39 6.19
C LEU A 205 -7.35 -4.90 7.45
N ASN A 206 -7.19 -5.77 8.43
CA ASN A 206 -6.56 -5.43 9.69
C ASN A 206 -5.05 -5.72 9.66
N ALA A 207 -4.33 -5.06 8.75
CA ALA A 207 -2.91 -5.29 8.51
C ALA A 207 -2.08 -5.11 9.79
N GLY A 208 -2.34 -4.06 10.56
CA GLY A 208 -1.62 -3.80 11.81
C GLY A 208 -1.80 -4.91 12.84
N LEU A 209 -3.03 -5.41 13.04
CA LEU A 209 -3.27 -6.52 13.95
C LEU A 209 -2.62 -7.81 13.46
N LEU A 210 -2.70 -8.11 12.16
CA LEU A 210 -2.03 -9.28 11.58
C LEU A 210 -0.53 -9.27 11.85
N MET A 211 0.12 -8.12 11.69
CA MET A 211 1.54 -7.93 11.99
C MET A 211 1.84 -8.03 13.50
N ALA A 212 0.99 -7.46 14.35
CA ALA A 212 1.13 -7.59 15.81
C ALA A 212 0.99 -9.03 16.31
N LEU A 213 0.24 -9.86 15.62
CA LEU A 213 0.07 -11.28 15.92
C LEU A 213 1.15 -12.17 15.30
N ALA A 214 2.02 -11.64 14.44
CA ALA A 214 3.20 -12.33 13.93
C ALA A 214 4.22 -12.61 15.04
N SER A 215 5.23 -13.44 14.77
CA SER A 215 6.25 -13.78 15.77
C SER A 215 7.33 -12.71 15.93
N ASN A 216 7.50 -11.77 14.96
CA ASN A 216 8.49 -10.71 14.97
C ASN A 216 7.94 -9.41 14.36
N ALA A 217 7.05 -8.72 15.08
CA ALA A 217 6.54 -7.40 14.69
C ALA A 217 7.65 -6.33 14.67
N THR A 218 8.75 -6.54 15.41
CA THR A 218 9.95 -5.70 15.40
C THR A 218 10.51 -5.52 13.99
N ALA A 219 10.29 -6.44 13.07
CA ALA A 219 10.69 -6.30 11.67
C ALA A 219 10.10 -5.05 10.97
N TYR A 220 9.02 -4.48 11.50
CA TYR A 220 8.35 -3.27 10.99
C TYR A 220 8.54 -2.02 11.87
N PHE A 221 9.46 -2.03 12.84
CA PHE A 221 9.60 -0.94 13.83
C PHE A 221 9.88 0.45 13.21
N MET A 222 10.39 0.49 12.00
CA MET A 222 10.67 1.73 11.28
C MET A 222 9.42 2.48 10.81
N HIS A 223 8.28 1.80 10.75
CA HIS A 223 6.96 2.37 10.47
C HIS A 223 6.18 2.73 11.75
N GLY A 224 6.87 2.81 12.89
CA GLY A 224 6.28 3.10 14.19
C GLY A 224 7.17 3.98 15.03
N SER A 225 6.59 4.53 16.10
CA SER A 225 7.27 5.46 17.01
C SER A 225 8.08 4.75 18.10
N ALA A 226 8.11 3.41 18.14
CA ALA A 226 8.90 2.67 19.11
C ALA A 226 10.40 2.98 18.96
N ASP A 227 11.04 3.43 20.05
CA ASP A 227 12.47 3.79 20.05
C ASP A 227 13.33 2.64 20.57
N PRO A 228 14.24 2.06 19.76
CA PRO A 228 15.18 1.05 20.23
C PRO A 228 15.98 1.47 21.44
N SER A 229 16.36 2.75 21.55
CA SER A 229 17.16 3.27 22.67
C SER A 229 16.41 3.31 24.01
N ALA A 230 15.08 3.34 23.99
CA ALA A 230 14.23 3.27 25.18
C ALA A 230 14.14 1.84 25.77
N HIS A 231 14.62 0.84 25.06
CA HIS A 231 14.57 -0.57 25.42
C HIS A 231 15.97 -1.20 25.45
N PRO A 232 16.90 -0.71 26.27
CA PRO A 232 18.28 -1.16 26.27
C PRO A 232 18.36 -2.66 26.57
N GLY A 233 19.12 -3.37 25.73
CA GLY A 233 19.38 -4.79 25.90
C GLY A 233 20.65 -5.06 26.74
N ASP A 234 21.00 -6.33 26.84
CA ASP A 234 22.22 -6.77 27.50
C ASP A 234 23.45 -6.25 26.71
N PRO A 235 24.40 -5.54 27.36
CA PRO A 235 25.65 -5.12 26.72
C PRO A 235 26.45 -6.26 26.07
N ALA A 236 26.29 -7.49 26.55
CA ALA A 236 26.89 -8.68 25.92
C ALA A 236 26.27 -9.00 24.55
N ARG A 237 25.07 -8.52 24.27
CA ARG A 237 24.38 -8.64 22.96
C ARG A 237 24.61 -7.40 22.10
N SER A 238 25.88 -7.10 21.80
CA SER A 238 26.25 -5.92 21.01
C SER A 238 26.66 -6.31 19.60
N VAL A 239 26.42 -5.39 18.66
CA VAL A 239 26.95 -5.43 17.30
C VAL A 239 28.15 -4.50 17.17
N THR A 240 29.04 -4.80 16.23
CA THR A 240 30.07 -3.85 15.82
C THR A 240 29.49 -2.97 14.71
N THR A 241 29.40 -1.68 14.96
CA THR A 241 28.93 -0.66 14.04
C THR A 241 29.89 -0.44 12.87
N GLU A 242 29.49 0.29 11.84
CA GLU A 242 30.36 0.55 10.68
C GLU A 242 31.62 1.37 11.02
N ASP A 243 31.56 2.19 12.06
CA ASP A 243 32.72 2.95 12.57
C ASP A 243 33.58 2.16 13.56
N GLY A 244 33.25 0.88 13.81
CA GLY A 244 34.00 -0.03 14.68
C GLY A 244 33.61 0.03 16.16
N ALA A 245 32.68 0.88 16.58
CA ALA A 245 32.18 0.91 17.94
C ALA A 245 31.32 -0.32 18.26
N LYS A 246 31.16 -0.63 19.55
CA LYS A 246 30.22 -1.66 19.99
C LYS A 246 28.95 -1.01 20.53
N THR A 247 27.82 -1.41 19.97
CA THR A 247 26.49 -0.91 20.38
C THR A 247 25.60 -2.09 20.75
N ALA A 248 24.98 -2.06 21.94
CA ALA A 248 24.01 -3.08 22.34
C ALA A 248 22.75 -2.99 21.48
N LEU A 249 22.24 -4.14 21.05
CA LEU A 249 20.90 -4.22 20.44
C LEU A 249 19.83 -4.00 21.54
N PRO A 250 18.62 -3.54 21.15
CA PRO A 250 17.52 -3.46 22.10
C PRO A 250 17.17 -4.85 22.67
N ASP A 251 16.61 -4.87 23.87
CA ASP A 251 16.06 -6.10 24.44
C ASP A 251 14.97 -6.65 23.53
N PRO A 252 15.13 -7.86 22.98
CA PRO A 252 14.22 -8.35 21.95
C PRO A 252 12.78 -8.51 22.43
N ALA A 253 12.54 -8.90 23.67
CA ALA A 253 11.20 -9.13 24.18
C ALA A 253 10.48 -7.80 24.50
N ARG A 254 11.19 -6.85 25.12
CA ARG A 254 10.62 -5.53 25.45
C ARG A 254 10.36 -4.72 24.20
N PHE A 255 11.28 -4.76 23.25
CA PHE A 255 11.13 -4.00 22.00
C PHE A 255 10.06 -4.61 21.10
N GLU A 256 9.96 -5.95 21.03
CA GLU A 256 8.86 -6.64 20.36
C GLU A 256 7.49 -6.25 20.95
N ALA A 257 7.38 -6.17 22.26
CA ALA A 257 6.14 -5.74 22.90
C ALA A 257 5.76 -4.30 22.54
N ALA A 258 6.74 -3.38 22.47
CA ALA A 258 6.51 -2.00 22.05
C ALA A 258 6.12 -1.92 20.57
N ALA A 259 6.83 -2.61 19.66
CA ALA A 259 6.52 -2.66 18.24
C ALA A 259 5.10 -3.20 17.97
N LYS A 260 4.67 -4.23 18.70
CA LYS A 260 3.30 -4.76 18.60
C LYS A 260 2.22 -3.73 18.92
N VAL A 261 2.43 -2.89 19.91
CA VAL A 261 1.48 -1.82 20.28
C VAL A 261 1.35 -0.80 19.15
N GLU A 262 2.47 -0.41 18.57
CA GLU A 262 2.50 0.57 17.47
C GLU A 262 1.72 0.06 16.26
N VAL A 263 2.09 -1.11 15.72
CA VAL A 263 1.41 -1.64 14.52
C VAL A 263 -0.05 -2.00 14.78
N ALA A 264 -0.39 -2.49 15.98
CA ALA A 264 -1.79 -2.78 16.36
C ALA A 264 -2.66 -1.53 16.51
N SER A 265 -2.06 -0.34 16.62
CA SER A 265 -2.80 0.92 16.68
C SER A 265 -3.42 1.29 15.31
N TRP A 266 -2.89 0.77 14.22
CA TRP A 266 -3.38 1.12 12.88
C TRP A 266 -4.85 0.75 12.72
N PRO A 267 -5.68 1.66 12.20
CA PRO A 267 -7.06 1.33 11.87
C PRO A 267 -7.15 0.22 10.82
N ALA A 268 -8.20 -0.58 10.85
CA ALA A 268 -8.53 -1.47 9.73
C ALA A 268 -8.63 -0.66 8.43
N GLY A 269 -8.24 -1.24 7.30
CA GLY A 269 -8.18 -0.57 6.00
C GLY A 269 -7.06 0.47 5.88
N SER A 270 -6.11 0.47 6.81
CA SER A 270 -4.96 1.39 6.78
C SER A 270 -3.64 0.64 6.85
N PHE A 271 -2.61 1.26 6.26
CA PHE A 271 -1.24 0.76 6.28
C PHE A 271 -0.25 1.93 6.41
N ASP A 272 0.78 1.78 7.24
CA ASP A 272 1.86 2.75 7.30
C ASP A 272 2.96 2.39 6.32
N SER A 273 3.06 3.18 5.25
CA SER A 273 4.05 3.01 4.19
C SER A 273 5.18 4.03 4.27
N SER A 274 5.32 4.77 5.38
CA SER A 274 6.44 5.69 5.60
C SER A 274 7.56 5.02 6.39
N ALA A 275 8.78 5.32 6.00
CA ALA A 275 9.98 4.85 6.68
C ALA A 275 10.61 6.02 7.45
N ASP A 276 9.94 6.51 8.49
CA ASP A 276 10.31 7.73 9.20
C ASP A 276 10.40 7.60 10.72
N ARG A 277 10.14 6.41 11.26
CA ARG A 277 10.05 6.12 12.69
C ARG A 277 8.94 6.91 13.40
N GLU A 278 7.84 7.12 12.69
CA GLU A 278 6.63 7.71 13.23
C GLU A 278 5.42 6.86 12.84
N THR A 279 4.51 6.66 13.77
CA THR A 279 3.23 5.98 13.46
C THR A 279 2.32 6.95 12.76
N ASN A 280 2.13 6.79 11.44
CA ASN A 280 1.25 7.62 10.62
C ASN A 280 0.59 6.83 9.47
N PRO A 281 -0.17 5.75 9.81
CA PRO A 281 -0.83 4.92 8.81
C PRO A 281 -1.80 5.76 7.98
N THR A 282 -1.93 5.38 6.71
CA THR A 282 -2.89 6.00 5.80
C THR A 282 -3.89 4.99 5.30
N SER A 283 -5.12 5.44 5.00
CA SER A 283 -6.13 4.59 4.37
C SER A 283 -5.59 4.00 3.07
N ILE A 284 -5.89 2.73 2.82
CA ILE A 284 -5.61 2.08 1.55
C ILE A 284 -6.42 2.79 0.48
N PRO A 285 -5.80 3.42 -0.55
CA PRO A 285 -6.53 4.09 -1.60
C PRO A 285 -7.12 3.10 -2.60
N SER A 286 -8.14 3.52 -3.35
CA SER A 286 -8.63 2.72 -4.47
C SER A 286 -7.58 2.63 -5.59
N SER A 287 -7.60 1.55 -6.36
CA SER A 287 -6.82 1.41 -7.60
C SER A 287 -7.57 1.89 -8.85
N PHE A 288 -8.69 2.61 -8.68
CA PHE A 288 -9.37 3.29 -9.78
C PHE A 288 -8.59 4.53 -10.16
N SER A 289 -7.42 4.34 -10.79
CA SER A 289 -6.36 5.35 -10.92
C SER A 289 -6.61 6.39 -12.03
N ALA A 290 -7.73 6.30 -12.71
CA ALA A 290 -8.23 7.32 -13.64
C ALA A 290 -7.15 7.90 -14.59
N TYR A 291 -6.40 7.04 -15.28
CA TYR A 291 -5.37 7.39 -16.25
C TYR A 291 -4.19 8.20 -15.69
N GLY A 292 -3.47 7.61 -14.75
CA GLY A 292 -2.16 8.12 -14.34
C GLY A 292 -2.26 9.33 -13.42
N GLU A 293 -3.21 9.28 -12.55
CA GLU A 293 -3.20 10.13 -11.38
C GLU A 293 -2.03 9.72 -10.47
N PRO A 294 -1.29 10.68 -9.85
CA PRO A 294 -0.38 10.35 -8.77
C PRO A 294 -1.13 9.65 -7.65
N TYR A 295 -0.74 8.40 -7.37
CA TYR A 295 -1.58 7.50 -6.57
C TYR A 295 -1.47 7.74 -5.06
N SER A 296 -0.31 8.20 -4.55
CA SER A 296 -0.11 8.39 -3.12
C SER A 296 -0.85 9.61 -2.56
N TRP A 297 -1.27 9.54 -1.30
CA TRP A 297 -1.96 10.63 -0.62
C TRP A 297 -1.22 11.97 -0.61
N SER A 298 0.10 11.96 -0.44
CA SER A 298 0.93 13.15 -0.47
C SER A 298 1.29 13.59 -1.90
N GLY A 299 1.07 12.77 -2.92
CA GLY A 299 1.55 13.00 -4.29
C GLY A 299 3.00 12.59 -4.51
N ARG A 300 3.64 11.90 -3.57
CA ARG A 300 4.98 11.32 -3.76
C ARG A 300 4.97 10.31 -4.89
N ALA A 301 6.12 10.13 -5.53
CA ALA A 301 6.27 9.32 -6.73
C ALA A 301 5.42 9.81 -7.93
N GLY A 302 5.01 11.07 -7.95
CA GLY A 302 4.14 11.66 -9.01
C GLY A 302 4.82 11.92 -10.35
N ILE A 303 5.98 11.31 -10.64
CA ILE A 303 6.77 11.48 -11.86
C ILE A 303 7.15 10.13 -12.48
N GLY A 304 7.50 10.14 -13.75
CA GLY A 304 7.90 8.95 -14.49
C GLY A 304 6.72 8.19 -15.10
N PRO A 305 6.92 6.93 -15.50
CA PRO A 305 5.92 6.15 -16.22
C PRO A 305 4.57 6.13 -15.52
N PHE A 306 3.50 6.29 -16.30
CA PHE A 306 2.11 6.39 -15.82
C PHE A 306 1.90 7.46 -14.74
N LYS A 307 2.58 8.62 -14.89
CA LYS A 307 2.57 9.72 -13.91
C LYS A 307 2.89 9.26 -12.48
N GLY A 308 3.83 8.33 -12.35
CA GLY A 308 4.31 7.85 -11.06
C GLY A 308 3.59 6.62 -10.51
N LEU A 309 2.52 6.12 -11.15
CA LEU A 309 1.85 4.90 -10.68
C LEU A 309 2.80 3.70 -10.68
N SER A 310 3.68 3.59 -11.71
CA SER A 310 4.70 2.53 -11.74
C SER A 310 5.73 2.65 -10.61
N ALA A 311 6.13 3.86 -10.27
CA ALA A 311 7.01 4.10 -9.13
C ALA A 311 6.33 3.75 -7.81
N LEU A 312 5.04 4.03 -7.67
CA LEU A 312 4.29 3.65 -6.48
C LEU A 312 4.14 2.13 -6.34
N ASN A 313 3.76 1.43 -7.43
CA ASN A 313 3.71 -0.04 -7.45
C ASN A 313 5.06 -0.65 -7.05
N ASN A 314 6.16 -0.05 -7.53
CA ASN A 314 7.51 -0.40 -7.13
C ASN A 314 7.74 -0.20 -5.62
N ASN A 315 7.42 0.98 -5.08
CA ASN A 315 7.74 1.35 -3.71
C ASN A 315 7.02 0.49 -2.69
N VAL A 316 5.80 0.03 -2.97
CA VAL A 316 5.07 -0.92 -2.11
C VAL A 316 5.88 -2.20 -1.90
N HIS A 317 6.49 -2.74 -2.93
CA HIS A 317 7.30 -3.96 -2.84
C HIS A 317 8.73 -3.68 -2.36
N ALA A 318 9.37 -2.62 -2.85
CA ALA A 318 10.73 -2.29 -2.49
C ALA A 318 10.87 -1.73 -1.07
N ALA A 319 9.94 -0.88 -0.63
CA ALA A 319 10.05 -0.20 0.66
C ALA A 319 9.17 -0.80 1.77
N ASN A 320 7.99 -1.34 1.41
CA ASN A 320 6.98 -1.72 2.39
C ASN A 320 6.84 -3.24 2.59
N SER A 321 7.29 -4.05 1.65
CA SER A 321 7.21 -5.52 1.75
C SER A 321 8.50 -6.19 2.22
N ASP A 322 9.59 -5.43 2.33
CA ASP A 322 10.87 -5.92 2.82
C ASP A 322 11.69 -4.78 3.43
N THR A 323 11.64 -4.64 4.73
CA THR A 323 12.33 -3.56 5.44
C THR A 323 13.85 -3.74 5.47
N THR A 324 14.37 -4.94 5.19
CA THR A 324 15.83 -5.20 5.20
C THR A 324 16.56 -4.44 4.09
N GLN A 325 15.87 -4.12 2.99
CA GLN A 325 16.43 -3.34 1.88
C GLN A 325 16.88 -1.92 2.31
N GLN A 326 16.30 -1.37 3.38
CA GLN A 326 16.63 -0.01 3.86
C GLN A 326 17.91 0.04 4.70
N THR A 327 18.57 -1.10 4.91
CA THR A 327 19.78 -1.21 5.76
C THR A 327 20.83 -0.16 5.40
N ARG A 328 21.16 0.03 4.11
CA ARG A 328 22.18 1.00 3.68
C ARG A 328 21.76 2.46 3.85
N ALA A 329 20.46 2.72 3.83
CA ALA A 329 19.89 4.04 4.05
C ALA A 329 19.54 4.31 5.52
N ALA A 330 19.68 3.34 6.42
CA ALA A 330 19.23 3.40 7.80
C ALA A 330 19.81 4.60 8.58
N LYS A 331 21.08 4.96 8.34
CA LYS A 331 21.70 6.12 8.97
C LYS A 331 21.04 7.44 8.55
N THR A 332 20.72 7.61 7.27
CA THR A 332 20.07 8.81 6.73
C THR A 332 18.59 8.86 7.11
N LEU A 333 17.88 7.74 6.94
CA LEU A 333 16.43 7.68 7.17
C LEU A 333 16.07 7.69 8.66
N PHE A 334 16.83 6.95 9.48
CA PHE A 334 16.45 6.67 10.87
C PHE A 334 17.44 7.19 11.92
N GLY A 335 18.61 7.65 11.48
CA GLY A 335 19.72 7.99 12.39
C GLY A 335 20.34 6.77 13.08
N LEU A 336 20.13 5.56 12.55
CA LEU A 336 20.63 4.30 13.09
C LEU A 336 21.78 3.76 12.25
N ASP A 337 22.83 3.25 12.92
CA ASP A 337 23.88 2.49 12.23
C ASP A 337 23.26 1.28 11.51
N PRO A 338 23.66 0.96 10.26
CA PRO A 338 23.12 -0.16 9.50
C PRO A 338 23.16 -1.51 10.23
N GLN A 339 24.22 -1.76 11.02
CA GLN A 339 24.35 -3.01 11.78
C GLN A 339 23.37 -3.05 12.96
N VAL A 340 23.15 -1.91 13.63
CA VAL A 340 22.16 -1.79 14.71
C VAL A 340 20.75 -1.95 14.16
N TYR A 341 20.46 -1.28 13.04
CA TYR A 341 19.16 -1.38 12.36
C TYR A 341 18.84 -2.84 12.00
N LEU A 342 19.73 -3.45 11.19
CA LEU A 342 19.48 -4.80 10.69
C LEU A 342 19.56 -5.86 11.80
N GLY A 343 20.45 -5.69 12.77
CA GLY A 343 20.52 -6.56 13.94
C GLY A 343 19.22 -6.52 14.75
N THR A 344 18.61 -5.35 14.88
CA THR A 344 17.28 -5.20 15.53
C THR A 344 16.19 -5.94 14.75
N VAL A 345 16.14 -5.82 13.43
CA VAL A 345 15.18 -6.52 12.56
C VAL A 345 15.33 -8.03 12.63
N LEU A 346 16.58 -8.52 12.56
CA LEU A 346 16.88 -9.95 12.39
C LEU A 346 16.99 -10.74 13.71
N GLN A 347 17.17 -10.08 14.86
CA GLN A 347 17.29 -10.83 16.13
C GLN A 347 16.05 -11.65 16.50
N GLY A 348 14.87 -11.22 16.00
CA GLY A 348 13.57 -11.90 16.17
C GLY A 348 13.15 -12.75 14.96
N ALA A 349 13.96 -12.88 13.91
CA ALA A 349 13.57 -13.58 12.69
C ALA A 349 13.06 -15.00 12.97
N ALA A 350 11.95 -15.38 12.32
CA ALA A 350 11.26 -16.63 12.56
C ALA A 350 12.14 -17.84 12.19
N VAL A 351 12.81 -17.77 11.04
CA VAL A 351 13.68 -18.86 10.57
C VAL A 351 15.10 -18.69 11.11
N ALA A 352 15.64 -19.75 11.67
CA ALA A 352 16.97 -19.75 12.31
C ALA A 352 18.11 -19.29 11.36
N ALA A 353 18.01 -19.57 10.07
CA ALA A 353 19.03 -19.20 9.07
C ALA A 353 19.12 -17.66 8.88
N LEU A 354 18.05 -16.93 9.12
CA LEU A 354 17.98 -15.45 9.07
C LEU A 354 18.07 -14.80 10.44
N ARG A 355 17.98 -15.58 11.51
CA ARG A 355 18.03 -15.04 12.86
C ARG A 355 19.46 -14.63 13.23
N TYR A 356 19.63 -13.35 13.49
CA TYR A 356 20.90 -12.80 13.94
C TYR A 356 21.18 -13.13 15.40
N ASP A 357 22.35 -13.72 15.67
CA ASP A 357 22.86 -13.92 17.02
C ASP A 357 24.19 -13.16 17.18
N PRO A 358 24.25 -12.17 18.08
CA PRO A 358 25.47 -11.43 18.39
C PRO A 358 26.66 -12.31 18.81
N ALA A 359 26.41 -13.48 19.42
CA ALA A 359 27.45 -14.43 19.80
C ALA A 359 28.07 -15.18 18.62
N SER A 360 27.48 -15.12 17.43
CA SER A 360 27.97 -15.84 16.23
C SER A 360 29.25 -15.30 15.66
N GLY A 361 29.70 -14.09 16.04
CA GLY A 361 30.84 -13.39 15.47
C GLY A 361 30.61 -12.83 14.06
N LYS A 362 29.43 -13.03 13.47
CA LYS A 362 29.03 -12.44 12.19
C LYS A 362 28.46 -11.05 12.40
N ARG A 363 28.45 -10.23 11.35
CA ARG A 363 27.67 -9.00 11.32
C ARG A 363 26.25 -9.30 10.84
N PRO A 364 25.23 -8.50 11.24
CA PRO A 364 23.88 -8.61 10.68
C PRO A 364 23.85 -8.58 9.14
N THR A 365 24.64 -7.72 8.51
CA THR A 365 24.76 -7.64 7.05
C THR A 365 25.28 -8.93 6.42
N ASP A 366 26.18 -9.67 7.07
CA ASP A 366 26.69 -10.95 6.55
C ASP A 366 25.57 -12.01 6.51
N VAL A 367 24.62 -11.96 7.46
CA VAL A 367 23.45 -12.84 7.48
C VAL A 367 22.49 -12.51 6.33
N LEU A 368 22.25 -11.22 6.10
CA LEU A 368 21.39 -10.77 5.00
C LEU A 368 21.98 -11.10 3.63
N GLU A 369 23.26 -10.77 3.42
CA GLU A 369 23.97 -11.02 2.15
C GLU A 369 24.00 -12.51 1.77
N ALA A 370 24.11 -13.40 2.75
CA ALA A 370 24.06 -14.84 2.51
C ALA A 370 22.67 -15.34 2.02
N ALA A 371 21.61 -14.57 2.24
CA ALA A 371 20.25 -14.91 1.86
C ALA A 371 19.71 -14.04 0.70
N ASP A 372 20.47 -13.02 0.27
CA ASP A 372 20.07 -12.06 -0.75
C ASP A 372 19.89 -12.74 -2.12
N PRO A 373 18.70 -12.69 -2.73
CA PRO A 373 18.46 -13.27 -4.05
C PRO A 373 19.07 -12.44 -5.19
N THR A 374 19.44 -11.17 -4.93
CA THR A 374 19.93 -10.23 -5.95
C THR A 374 21.27 -9.64 -5.52
N PRO A 375 22.40 -10.22 -5.94
CA PRO A 375 23.74 -9.73 -5.56
C PRO A 375 23.91 -8.24 -5.85
N GLY A 376 24.39 -7.51 -4.84
CA GLY A 376 24.66 -6.06 -4.91
C GLY A 376 23.47 -5.16 -4.55
N ALA A 377 22.25 -5.70 -4.40
CA ALA A 377 21.10 -4.99 -3.88
C ALA A 377 20.72 -5.57 -2.52
N PRO A 378 20.75 -4.82 -1.43
CA PRO A 378 20.41 -5.37 -0.11
C PRO A 378 18.89 -5.63 -0.03
N GLY A 379 18.52 -6.75 0.61
CA GLY A 379 17.14 -7.13 0.81
C GLY A 379 16.88 -8.60 0.48
N LEU A 380 15.65 -9.03 0.70
CA LEU A 380 15.18 -10.40 0.46
C LEU A 380 14.25 -10.50 -0.76
N ASN A 381 13.83 -9.37 -1.32
CA ASN A 381 13.06 -9.29 -2.55
C ASN A 381 13.98 -9.25 -3.79
N SER A 382 13.40 -9.34 -4.99
CA SER A 382 14.14 -9.18 -6.24
C SER A 382 14.22 -7.70 -6.63
N TYR A 383 15.44 -7.17 -6.76
CA TYR A 383 15.67 -5.76 -7.05
C TYR A 383 16.56 -5.51 -8.27
N ALA A 384 16.27 -4.42 -8.97
CA ALA A 384 17.22 -3.76 -9.85
C ALA A 384 17.75 -2.51 -9.14
N VAL A 385 19.06 -2.38 -9.03
CA VAL A 385 19.71 -1.25 -8.37
C VAL A 385 19.94 -0.12 -9.36
N LEU A 386 19.37 1.05 -9.09
CA LEU A 386 19.65 2.27 -9.85
C LEU A 386 21.00 2.89 -9.43
N PRO A 387 21.67 3.65 -10.31
CA PRO A 387 22.96 4.25 -10.02
C PRO A 387 22.97 5.21 -8.84
N SER A 388 21.83 5.79 -8.51
CA SER A 388 21.66 6.66 -7.35
C SER A 388 21.63 5.89 -6.00
N PHE A 389 21.47 4.56 -6.02
CA PHE A 389 21.41 3.78 -4.78
C PHE A 389 22.71 3.91 -3.96
N PRO A 390 22.65 4.11 -2.64
CA PRO A 390 21.48 4.11 -1.78
C PRO A 390 20.81 5.48 -1.60
N ALA A 391 21.11 6.46 -2.44
CA ALA A 391 20.47 7.77 -2.38
C ALA A 391 19.00 7.70 -2.77
N THR A 392 18.20 8.57 -2.17
CA THR A 392 16.80 8.81 -2.51
C THR A 392 16.67 9.55 -3.84
N ASN A 393 15.60 9.36 -4.56
CA ASN A 393 15.15 10.26 -5.62
C ASN A 393 13.62 10.45 -5.57
N TYR A 394 13.09 11.37 -6.37
CA TYR A 394 11.66 11.69 -6.34
C TYR A 394 10.72 10.59 -6.91
N MET A 395 11.25 9.44 -7.25
CA MET A 395 10.46 8.25 -7.63
C MET A 395 10.44 7.20 -6.54
N THR A 396 11.57 6.99 -5.86
CA THR A 396 11.76 5.91 -4.89
C THR A 396 12.64 6.36 -3.74
N ASP A 397 12.35 5.85 -2.56
CA ASP A 397 13.01 6.22 -1.31
C ASP A 397 14.52 5.85 -1.31
N ASN A 398 14.92 4.86 -2.11
CA ASN A 398 16.28 4.33 -2.09
C ASN A 398 16.81 3.86 -3.45
N SER A 399 16.17 4.27 -4.53
CA SER A 399 16.57 3.95 -5.91
C SER A 399 16.69 2.45 -6.23
N LEU A 400 15.87 1.63 -5.60
CA LEU A 400 15.67 0.22 -5.96
C LEU A 400 14.40 0.08 -6.79
N LEU A 401 14.43 -0.82 -7.79
CA LEU A 401 13.25 -1.25 -8.53
C LEU A 401 12.96 -2.72 -8.22
N ALA A 402 11.75 -3.02 -7.75
CA ALA A 402 11.27 -4.39 -7.70
C ALA A 402 11.15 -4.94 -9.13
N SER A 403 11.76 -6.09 -9.42
CA SER A 403 11.90 -6.62 -10.76
C SER A 403 11.65 -8.13 -10.78
N VAL A 404 11.22 -8.65 -11.93
CA VAL A 404 10.98 -10.07 -12.16
C VAL A 404 12.12 -10.63 -13.02
N PRO A 405 12.87 -11.62 -12.54
CA PRO A 405 13.94 -12.23 -13.34
C PRO A 405 13.42 -12.79 -14.67
N GLY A 406 14.10 -12.42 -15.77
CA GLY A 406 13.71 -12.82 -17.12
C GLY A 406 12.77 -11.84 -17.83
N GLU A 407 12.25 -10.83 -17.14
CA GLU A 407 11.50 -9.71 -17.75
C GLU A 407 12.38 -8.45 -17.82
N PRO A 408 12.01 -7.42 -18.59
CA PRO A 408 12.64 -6.11 -18.47
C PRO A 408 12.48 -5.54 -17.06
N ALA A 409 13.50 -4.82 -16.60
CA ALA A 409 13.45 -4.10 -15.34
C ALA A 409 12.21 -3.18 -15.31
N ASN A 410 11.46 -3.16 -14.24
CA ASN A 410 10.22 -2.39 -14.07
C ASN A 410 9.03 -2.81 -14.99
N TYR A 411 9.15 -3.89 -15.78
CA TYR A 411 8.08 -4.28 -16.72
C TYR A 411 6.78 -4.66 -15.99
N ALA A 412 6.88 -5.46 -14.93
CA ALA A 412 5.70 -5.86 -14.14
C ALA A 412 5.00 -4.65 -13.50
N ASN A 413 5.75 -3.66 -13.00
CA ASN A 413 5.18 -2.42 -12.43
C ASN A 413 4.47 -1.57 -13.50
N ASN A 414 5.07 -1.45 -14.70
CA ASN A 414 4.45 -0.76 -15.84
C ASN A 414 3.18 -1.47 -16.31
N ALA A 415 3.20 -2.79 -16.37
CA ALA A 415 2.06 -3.60 -16.75
C ALA A 415 0.90 -3.47 -15.74
N MET A 416 1.19 -3.52 -14.43
CA MET A 416 0.19 -3.27 -13.39
C MET A 416 -0.43 -1.88 -13.53
N SER A 417 0.37 -0.86 -13.82
CA SER A 417 -0.11 0.51 -14.02
C SER A 417 -1.03 0.62 -15.24
N ALA A 418 -0.69 -0.06 -16.34
CA ALA A 418 -1.54 -0.12 -17.53
C ALA A 418 -2.90 -0.78 -17.21
N PHE A 419 -2.89 -1.87 -16.45
CA PHE A 419 -4.11 -2.56 -16.01
C PHE A 419 -4.95 -1.67 -15.07
N GLN A 420 -4.36 -1.10 -14.03
CA GLN A 420 -5.05 -0.27 -13.04
C GLN A 420 -5.74 0.95 -13.68
N ASN A 421 -5.13 1.53 -14.71
CA ASN A 421 -5.71 2.66 -15.46
C ASN A 421 -6.97 2.31 -16.25
N LEU A 422 -7.30 1.04 -16.42
CA LEU A 422 -8.51 0.59 -17.10
C LEU A 422 -9.62 0.16 -16.14
N LEU A 423 -9.37 0.12 -14.84
CA LEU A 423 -10.34 -0.28 -13.85
C LEU A 423 -11.49 0.73 -13.74
N ARG A 424 -12.69 0.21 -13.57
CA ARG A 424 -13.90 1.00 -13.30
C ARG A 424 -14.50 0.56 -11.98
N ALA A 425 -14.97 1.50 -11.19
CA ALA A 425 -15.78 1.16 -10.03
C ALA A 425 -17.16 0.61 -10.48
N PRO A 426 -17.78 -0.29 -9.71
CA PRO A 426 -19.14 -0.73 -9.98
C PRO A 426 -20.11 0.47 -10.05
N GLU A 427 -21.08 0.40 -10.94
CA GLU A 427 -22.09 1.44 -11.10
C GLU A 427 -23.10 1.36 -9.95
N PRO A 428 -23.26 2.41 -9.13
CA PRO A 428 -24.24 2.40 -8.06
C PRO A 428 -25.65 2.64 -8.62
N SER A 429 -26.66 2.02 -8.01
CA SER A 429 -28.07 2.27 -8.33
C SER A 429 -28.55 3.50 -7.57
N LEU A 430 -28.55 4.67 -8.23
CA LEU A 430 -28.93 5.95 -7.66
C LEU A 430 -29.97 6.66 -8.52
N ASP A 431 -30.78 7.52 -7.90
CA ASP A 431 -31.76 8.36 -8.60
C ASP A 431 -31.05 9.42 -9.46
N ALA A 432 -31.35 9.43 -10.76
CA ALA A 432 -30.67 10.29 -11.74
C ALA A 432 -30.95 11.79 -11.52
N GLU A 433 -32.13 12.16 -11.04
CA GLU A 433 -32.47 13.57 -10.77
C GLU A 433 -31.71 14.06 -9.53
N ARG A 434 -31.58 13.23 -8.51
CA ARG A 434 -30.77 13.55 -7.33
C ARG A 434 -29.29 13.70 -7.70
N VAL A 435 -28.75 12.82 -8.53
CA VAL A 435 -27.36 12.91 -9.03
C VAL A 435 -27.14 14.22 -9.79
N LYS A 436 -28.09 14.60 -10.66
CA LYS A 436 -28.03 15.87 -11.41
C LYS A 436 -28.09 17.08 -10.50
N SER A 437 -29.03 17.10 -9.53
CA SER A 437 -29.16 18.15 -8.53
C SER A 437 -27.85 18.25 -7.69
N GLY A 438 -27.30 17.13 -7.28
CA GLY A 438 -26.05 17.06 -6.51
C GLY A 438 -24.86 17.62 -7.26
N ARG A 439 -24.76 17.39 -8.59
CA ARG A 439 -23.72 18.01 -9.42
C ARG A 439 -23.83 19.54 -9.38
N ALA A 440 -25.03 20.10 -9.49
CA ALA A 440 -25.23 21.55 -9.40
C ALA A 440 -24.81 22.10 -8.01
N VAL A 441 -25.07 21.34 -6.93
CA VAL A 441 -24.58 21.70 -5.58
C VAL A 441 -23.06 21.65 -5.52
N PHE A 442 -22.42 20.62 -6.07
CA PHE A 442 -20.95 20.47 -6.13
C PHE A 442 -20.26 21.65 -6.82
N GLU A 443 -20.81 22.09 -7.96
CA GLU A 443 -20.31 23.24 -8.72
C GLU A 443 -20.50 24.54 -7.92
N ARG A 444 -21.70 24.76 -7.38
CA ARG A 444 -22.04 25.97 -6.61
C ARG A 444 -21.29 26.09 -5.29
N ALA A 445 -21.01 24.97 -4.63
CA ALA A 445 -20.23 24.94 -3.38
C ALA A 445 -18.73 25.13 -3.58
N GLY A 446 -18.26 25.29 -4.83
CA GLY A 446 -16.86 25.57 -5.15
C GLY A 446 -15.93 24.34 -5.10
N CYS A 447 -16.47 23.12 -4.96
CA CYS A 447 -15.67 21.89 -4.93
C CYS A 447 -14.84 21.71 -6.20
N ALA A 448 -15.36 22.19 -7.35
CA ALA A 448 -14.71 22.13 -8.66
C ALA A 448 -13.40 22.94 -8.73
N GLY A 449 -13.10 23.83 -7.78
CA GLY A 449 -11.83 24.56 -7.72
C GLY A 449 -10.62 23.63 -7.56
N CYS A 450 -10.79 22.52 -6.83
CA CYS A 450 -9.78 21.46 -6.67
C CYS A 450 -10.19 20.16 -7.40
N HIS A 451 -11.44 19.75 -7.25
CA HIS A 451 -12.00 18.53 -7.83
C HIS A 451 -12.57 18.80 -9.24
N SER A 452 -11.70 19.15 -10.19
CA SER A 452 -12.02 19.42 -11.59
C SER A 452 -11.47 18.37 -12.54
N GLY A 453 -11.81 18.45 -13.83
CA GLY A 453 -11.37 17.49 -14.82
C GLY A 453 -12.16 16.17 -14.82
N PRO A 454 -11.79 15.22 -15.69
CA PRO A 454 -12.58 14.00 -15.91
C PRO A 454 -12.69 13.06 -14.71
N ALA A 455 -11.66 13.06 -13.84
CA ALA A 455 -11.59 12.24 -12.63
C ALA A 455 -11.92 13.05 -11.36
N LEU A 456 -12.41 14.28 -11.51
CA LEU A 456 -12.66 15.20 -10.41
C LEU A 456 -11.42 15.40 -9.53
N THR A 457 -10.28 15.66 -10.18
CA THR A 457 -9.02 16.08 -9.55
C THR A 457 -8.23 16.98 -10.50
N ASN A 458 -7.65 18.05 -9.97
CA ASN A 458 -6.70 18.90 -10.70
C ASN A 458 -5.24 18.41 -10.56
N HIS A 459 -5.02 17.25 -9.91
CA HIS A 459 -3.72 16.64 -9.62
C HIS A 459 -2.74 17.52 -8.81
N ARG A 460 -3.20 18.60 -8.22
CA ARG A 460 -2.34 19.52 -7.45
C ARG A 460 -2.09 18.97 -6.05
N VAL A 461 -0.89 19.24 -5.55
CA VAL A 461 -0.56 19.05 -4.13
C VAL A 461 -0.90 20.35 -3.40
N ILE A 462 -1.71 20.25 -2.36
CA ILE A 462 -2.15 21.37 -1.52
C ILE A 462 -1.28 21.38 -0.26
N PRO A 463 -0.72 22.55 0.13
CA PRO A 463 0.07 22.66 1.36
C PRO A 463 -0.71 22.18 2.58
N VAL A 464 -0.05 21.45 3.48
CA VAL A 464 -0.71 20.89 4.68
C VAL A 464 -1.32 22.00 5.56
N GLY A 465 -0.71 23.19 5.62
CA GLY A 465 -1.24 24.35 6.35
C GLY A 465 -2.50 24.93 5.74
N GLU A 466 -2.77 24.71 4.44
CA GLU A 466 -3.98 25.16 3.74
C GLU A 466 -5.11 24.14 3.89
N ILE A 467 -4.82 22.86 3.62
CA ILE A 467 -5.83 21.80 3.72
C ILE A 467 -6.19 21.48 5.18
N GLY A 468 -5.25 21.67 6.12
CA GLY A 468 -5.45 21.51 7.55
C GLY A 468 -5.64 20.06 8.03
N THR A 469 -5.39 19.05 7.17
CA THR A 469 -5.47 17.64 7.57
C THR A 469 -4.25 17.22 8.40
N GLN A 470 -4.28 16.05 9.01
CA GLN A 470 -3.23 15.53 9.87
C GLN A 470 -1.86 15.58 9.18
N PRO A 471 -0.82 16.26 9.72
CA PRO A 471 0.38 16.62 8.96
C PRO A 471 1.48 15.58 8.92
N SER A 472 1.51 14.57 9.82
CA SER A 472 2.67 13.70 9.99
C SER A 472 3.05 12.97 8.72
N ARG A 473 2.06 12.48 7.97
CA ARG A 473 2.31 11.78 6.70
C ARG A 473 2.93 12.70 5.65
N ALA A 474 2.53 13.97 5.58
CA ALA A 474 3.12 14.93 4.65
C ALA A 474 4.60 15.20 4.97
N HIS A 475 5.01 15.11 6.23
CA HIS A 475 6.38 15.34 6.69
C HIS A 475 7.29 14.11 6.62
N SER A 476 6.76 12.93 6.36
CA SER A 476 7.49 11.66 6.53
C SER A 476 8.75 11.50 5.67
N THR A 477 8.90 12.30 4.61
CA THR A 477 10.06 12.23 3.70
C THR A 477 11.09 13.35 3.90
N VAL A 478 10.89 14.23 4.86
CA VAL A 478 11.77 15.41 5.05
C VAL A 478 13.27 15.06 5.18
N ARG A 479 13.58 13.93 5.85
CA ARG A 479 14.97 13.47 6.06
C ARG A 479 15.64 12.99 4.77
N MET A 480 14.85 12.60 3.77
CA MET A 480 15.37 12.05 2.51
C MET A 480 16.03 13.12 1.64
N GLU A 481 15.74 14.40 1.86
CA GLU A 481 16.38 15.51 1.14
C GLU A 481 17.91 15.48 1.26
N ALA A 482 18.44 15.02 2.40
CA ALA A 482 19.87 14.96 2.66
C ALA A 482 20.67 14.04 1.70
N SER A 483 19.99 13.11 1.03
CA SER A 483 20.61 12.15 0.10
C SER A 483 19.93 12.14 -1.27
N LEU A 484 19.35 13.28 -1.68
CA LEU A 484 18.57 13.34 -2.92
C LEU A 484 19.46 13.29 -4.17
N ALA A 485 19.13 12.42 -5.09
CA ALA A 485 19.73 12.28 -6.41
C ALA A 485 18.71 12.59 -7.53
N PRO A 486 19.19 12.94 -8.74
CA PRO A 486 18.32 13.13 -9.90
C PRO A 486 17.51 11.86 -10.22
N PRO A 487 16.19 11.99 -10.54
CA PRO A 487 15.38 10.82 -10.87
C PRO A 487 15.73 10.26 -12.25
N THR A 488 15.98 8.95 -12.28
CA THR A 488 16.31 8.20 -13.51
C THR A 488 15.59 6.86 -13.51
N ILE A 489 15.32 6.32 -14.71
CA ILE A 489 14.85 4.95 -14.90
C ILE A 489 15.78 4.23 -15.87
N PHE A 490 15.68 2.91 -15.94
CA PHE A 490 16.25 2.14 -17.06
C PHE A 490 15.42 2.34 -18.33
N ALA A 491 16.05 2.21 -19.50
CA ALA A 491 15.33 2.01 -20.74
C ALA A 491 14.33 0.86 -20.58
N THR A 492 13.11 1.00 -21.11
CA THR A 492 11.97 0.14 -20.76
C THR A 492 12.11 -1.32 -21.23
N ASP A 493 13.09 -1.63 -22.07
CA ASP A 493 13.47 -2.97 -22.52
C ASP A 493 14.71 -3.53 -21.80
N THR A 494 15.30 -2.81 -20.84
CA THR A 494 16.47 -3.27 -20.09
C THR A 494 16.17 -4.58 -19.37
N PRO A 495 16.90 -5.67 -19.66
CA PRO A 495 16.61 -6.97 -19.05
C PRO A 495 16.99 -7.01 -17.57
N PHE A 496 16.33 -7.89 -16.81
CA PHE A 496 16.73 -8.23 -15.44
C PHE A 496 17.06 -9.73 -15.36
N PRO A 497 18.26 -10.13 -14.87
CA PRO A 497 19.33 -9.32 -14.24
C PRO A 497 19.93 -8.27 -15.15
N LEU A 498 20.36 -7.15 -14.55
CA LEU A 498 20.87 -6.00 -15.29
C LEU A 498 22.17 -6.35 -16.04
N PRO A 499 22.34 -5.82 -17.28
CA PRO A 499 23.63 -5.86 -17.96
C PRO A 499 24.66 -4.98 -17.24
N SER A 500 25.94 -5.14 -17.60
CA SER A 500 27.03 -4.36 -16.99
C SER A 500 26.96 -2.86 -17.25
N ASP A 501 26.31 -2.43 -18.33
CA ASP A 501 26.16 -1.02 -18.74
C ASP A 501 24.70 -0.77 -19.20
N PRO A 502 23.74 -0.72 -18.25
CA PRO A 502 22.35 -0.50 -18.58
C PRO A 502 22.12 0.96 -18.96
N LYS A 503 21.34 1.19 -20.03
CA LYS A 503 20.98 2.54 -20.43
C LYS A 503 20.00 3.17 -19.43
N LEU A 504 20.34 4.36 -18.98
CA LEU A 504 19.49 5.16 -18.09
C LEU A 504 18.79 6.28 -18.83
N VAL A 505 17.56 6.52 -18.46
CA VAL A 505 16.70 7.59 -18.99
C VAL A 505 16.43 8.58 -17.85
N PRO A 506 16.92 9.83 -17.95
CA PRO A 506 16.59 10.86 -16.96
C PRO A 506 15.13 11.26 -17.08
N ILE A 507 14.48 11.48 -15.94
CA ILE A 507 13.11 12.00 -15.92
C ILE A 507 13.21 13.53 -15.83
N PRO A 508 12.69 14.27 -16.82
CA PRO A 508 12.66 15.73 -16.78
C PRO A 508 11.82 16.21 -15.58
N LEU A 509 12.41 17.06 -14.76
CA LEU A 509 11.75 17.61 -13.58
C LEU A 509 12.19 19.04 -13.35
N GLU A 510 11.37 20.00 -13.75
CA GLU A 510 11.64 21.42 -13.65
C GLU A 510 10.36 22.25 -13.49
N GLY A 511 10.49 23.54 -13.26
CA GLY A 511 9.37 24.48 -13.22
C GLY A 511 8.33 24.15 -12.16
N ASP A 512 7.05 24.16 -12.54
CA ASP A 512 5.94 23.88 -11.63
C ASP A 512 5.90 22.43 -11.18
N ALA A 513 6.24 21.48 -12.05
CA ALA A 513 6.32 20.05 -11.70
C ALA A 513 7.32 19.81 -10.56
N LEU A 514 8.50 20.43 -10.62
CA LEU A 514 9.48 20.33 -9.53
C LEU A 514 8.93 20.91 -8.23
N LYS A 515 8.25 22.07 -8.26
CA LYS A 515 7.64 22.67 -7.07
C LYS A 515 6.60 21.77 -6.44
N GLN A 516 5.74 21.14 -7.26
CA GLN A 516 4.72 20.19 -6.78
C GLN A 516 5.34 18.95 -6.14
N VAL A 517 6.39 18.40 -6.74
CA VAL A 517 7.11 17.24 -6.21
C VAL A 517 7.85 17.62 -4.92
N GLN A 518 8.52 18.76 -4.85
CA GLN A 518 9.15 19.25 -3.61
C GLN A 518 8.14 19.42 -2.48
N LEU A 519 6.96 19.97 -2.80
CA LEU A 519 5.87 20.07 -1.82
C LEU A 519 5.37 18.70 -1.37
N ALA A 520 5.19 17.75 -2.29
CA ALA A 520 4.78 16.38 -1.98
C ALA A 520 5.78 15.63 -1.08
N TRP A 521 7.07 15.97 -1.17
CA TRP A 521 8.15 15.35 -0.39
C TRP A 521 8.57 16.18 0.85
N ALA A 522 7.92 17.27 1.12
CA ALA A 522 8.30 18.23 2.16
C ALA A 522 9.77 18.70 2.06
N HIS A 523 10.27 18.87 0.83
CA HIS A 523 11.62 19.34 0.52
C HIS A 523 11.66 20.83 0.17
N ALA A 524 12.85 21.38 0.00
CA ALA A 524 13.10 22.80 -0.32
C ALA A 524 12.45 23.78 0.68
N GLY A 525 12.39 23.40 1.96
CA GLY A 525 11.80 24.20 3.02
C GLY A 525 10.27 24.29 2.97
N THR A 526 9.59 23.48 2.15
CA THR A 526 8.14 23.37 2.16
C THR A 526 7.65 22.62 3.40
N GLY A 527 6.44 22.91 3.86
CA GLY A 527 5.81 22.18 4.98
C GLY A 527 5.19 20.85 4.58
N GLY A 528 5.41 20.38 3.35
CA GLY A 528 4.72 19.23 2.82
C GLY A 528 3.27 19.49 2.44
N GLY A 529 2.63 18.55 1.79
CA GLY A 529 1.25 18.69 1.31
C GLY A 529 0.57 17.37 1.00
N TYR A 530 -0.69 17.48 0.64
CA TYR A 530 -1.53 16.37 0.20
C TYR A 530 -2.07 16.64 -1.20
N LYS A 531 -2.04 15.60 -2.03
CA LYS A 531 -2.57 15.67 -3.38
C LYS A 531 -4.10 15.68 -3.33
N VAL A 532 -4.74 16.44 -4.22
CA VAL A 532 -6.18 16.35 -4.47
C VAL A 532 -6.47 14.97 -5.08
N PRO A 533 -7.13 14.06 -4.36
CA PRO A 533 -7.44 12.72 -4.88
C PRO A 533 -8.56 12.80 -5.92
N ASN A 534 -8.63 11.79 -6.79
CA ASN A 534 -9.81 11.60 -7.62
C ASN A 534 -11.03 11.19 -6.77
N LEU A 535 -12.23 11.39 -7.31
CA LEU A 535 -13.46 11.03 -6.63
C LEU A 535 -14.14 9.78 -7.22
N VAL A 536 -13.40 8.99 -8.02
CA VAL A 536 -13.92 7.76 -8.62
C VAL A 536 -14.03 6.67 -7.56
N GLY A 537 -15.21 6.06 -7.45
CA GLY A 537 -15.43 4.90 -6.59
C GLY A 537 -15.56 5.21 -5.11
N LEU A 538 -15.97 6.42 -4.73
CA LEU A 538 -16.17 6.79 -3.33
C LEU A 538 -17.13 5.86 -2.57
N ALA A 539 -18.11 5.25 -3.25
CA ALA A 539 -18.99 4.24 -2.66
C ALA A 539 -18.25 3.04 -2.07
N TRP A 540 -16.99 2.82 -2.47
CA TRP A 540 -16.14 1.70 -2.04
C TRP A 540 -14.97 2.12 -1.15
N SER A 541 -14.77 3.43 -0.91
CA SER A 541 -13.54 3.98 -0.32
C SER A 541 -13.71 4.57 1.09
N ALA A 542 -14.89 4.45 1.70
CA ALA A 542 -15.05 4.88 3.09
C ALA A 542 -14.19 4.03 4.04
N PRO A 543 -13.56 4.65 5.07
CA PRO A 543 -13.66 6.02 5.52
C PRO A 543 -12.81 6.99 4.70
N TYR A 544 -13.04 8.30 4.90
CA TYR A 544 -12.37 9.33 4.11
C TYR A 544 -11.29 10.07 4.88
N LEU A 545 -10.51 10.87 4.12
CA LEU A 545 -9.20 11.45 4.42
C LEU A 545 -8.10 10.38 4.53
N HIS A 546 -6.86 10.83 4.33
CA HIS A 546 -5.69 9.93 4.33
C HIS A 546 -5.50 9.21 5.67
N ASP A 547 -5.93 9.81 6.80
CA ASP A 547 -5.82 9.25 8.15
C ASP A 547 -6.99 8.33 8.55
N SER A 548 -7.89 7.99 7.61
CA SER A 548 -9.14 7.23 7.90
C SER A 548 -10.04 7.89 8.95
N GLY A 549 -9.83 9.16 9.24
CA GLY A 549 -10.45 9.82 10.40
C GLY A 549 -11.90 10.21 10.20
N VAL A 550 -12.41 10.30 8.96
CA VAL A 550 -13.81 10.61 8.69
C VAL A 550 -14.58 9.33 8.42
N ALA A 551 -14.91 8.67 9.52
CA ALA A 551 -15.63 7.41 9.55
C ALA A 551 -16.94 7.58 10.32
N VAL A 552 -18.06 7.22 9.71
CA VAL A 552 -19.39 7.22 10.32
C VAL A 552 -20.12 5.96 9.87
N GLY A 553 -20.68 5.22 10.80
CA GLY A 553 -21.43 4.01 10.49
C GLY A 553 -22.88 4.30 10.04
N ALA A 554 -23.66 3.25 9.89
CA ALA A 554 -25.08 3.37 9.52
C ALA A 554 -25.90 4.18 10.53
N ASP A 555 -25.57 4.09 11.82
CA ASP A 555 -26.12 4.96 12.86
C ASP A 555 -25.19 6.17 13.06
N ALA A 556 -25.55 7.29 12.41
CA ALA A 556 -24.77 8.51 12.42
C ALA A 556 -24.74 9.26 13.77
N ASP A 557 -25.51 8.85 14.76
CA ASP A 557 -25.49 9.43 16.11
C ASP A 557 -24.60 8.63 17.07
N ALA A 558 -24.52 7.33 16.91
CA ALA A 558 -23.79 6.43 17.80
C ALA A 558 -22.45 5.92 17.24
N GLN A 559 -22.31 5.76 15.92
CA GLN A 559 -21.16 5.13 15.28
C GLN A 559 -20.23 6.17 14.65
N LEU A 560 -19.47 6.87 15.48
CA LEU A 560 -18.69 8.05 15.12
C LEU A 560 -17.18 7.82 15.25
N GLY A 561 -16.43 8.21 14.21
CA GLY A 561 -14.99 8.13 14.15
C GLY A 561 -14.48 6.69 14.06
N ALA A 562 -13.16 6.52 14.03
CA ALA A 562 -12.52 5.20 14.04
C ALA A 562 -12.95 4.35 15.26
N PRO A 563 -13.06 4.90 16.48
CA PRO A 563 -13.49 4.12 17.63
C PRO A 563 -14.94 3.60 17.54
N GLY A 564 -15.85 4.36 16.94
CA GLY A 564 -17.25 3.95 16.78
C GLY A 564 -17.52 3.08 15.55
N THR A 565 -16.54 2.88 14.69
CA THR A 565 -16.63 2.12 13.43
C THR A 565 -15.54 1.06 13.34
N LEU A 566 -14.38 1.38 12.80
CA LEU A 566 -13.28 0.45 12.48
C LEU A 566 -12.82 -0.36 13.70
N ASP A 567 -12.64 0.28 14.85
CA ASP A 567 -12.22 -0.38 16.10
C ASP A 567 -13.33 -1.24 16.71
N ALA A 568 -14.59 -0.89 16.44
CA ALA A 568 -15.76 -1.66 16.84
C ALA A 568 -16.10 -2.81 15.86
N GLY A 569 -15.36 -2.92 14.74
CA GLY A 569 -15.62 -3.89 13.67
C GLY A 569 -16.91 -3.59 12.91
N ILE A 570 -17.31 -2.32 12.86
CA ILE A 570 -18.46 -1.82 12.12
C ILE A 570 -17.95 -1.12 10.86
N PRO A 571 -18.37 -1.56 9.67
CA PRO A 571 -17.94 -0.91 8.43
C PRO A 571 -18.48 0.52 8.38
N PRO A 572 -17.65 1.52 8.01
CA PRO A 572 -18.14 2.87 7.74
C PRO A 572 -19.17 2.89 6.61
N ASP A 573 -20.25 3.65 6.79
CA ASP A 573 -21.22 3.91 5.75
C ASP A 573 -20.70 5.02 4.82
N PRO A 574 -20.61 4.79 3.51
CA PRO A 574 -20.07 5.77 2.58
C PRO A 574 -20.87 7.09 2.54
N ALA A 575 -22.20 7.02 2.59
CA ALA A 575 -23.04 8.21 2.52
C ALA A 575 -22.93 9.06 3.80
N ASN A 576 -22.99 8.44 4.98
CA ASN A 576 -22.84 9.14 6.26
C ASN A 576 -21.42 9.69 6.44
N SER A 577 -20.40 8.97 5.97
CA SER A 577 -19.02 9.44 6.02
C SER A 577 -18.77 10.62 5.06
N LEU A 578 -19.34 10.61 3.84
CA LEU A 578 -19.32 11.77 2.93
C LEU A 578 -20.10 12.96 3.52
N ARG A 579 -21.24 12.70 4.14
CA ARG A 579 -21.97 13.75 4.85
C ARG A 579 -21.10 14.36 5.95
N ALA A 580 -20.43 13.54 6.76
CA ALA A 580 -19.51 14.04 7.77
C ALA A 580 -18.32 14.80 7.17
N LEU A 581 -17.94 14.56 5.92
CA LEU A 581 -16.88 15.29 5.24
C LEU A 581 -17.30 16.74 4.89
N VAL A 582 -18.57 17.01 4.70
CA VAL A 582 -19.09 18.32 4.25
C VAL A 582 -20.01 19.01 5.27
N ASP A 583 -20.36 18.38 6.38
CA ASP A 583 -21.18 18.90 7.47
C ASP A 583 -20.31 19.17 8.70
N ARG A 584 -20.15 20.45 9.07
CA ARG A 584 -19.27 20.88 10.17
C ARG A 584 -19.67 20.31 11.53
N ASN A 585 -20.97 20.17 11.80
CA ASN A 585 -21.48 19.69 13.08
C ASN A 585 -21.24 18.18 13.23
N LEU A 586 -21.53 17.41 12.19
CA LEU A 586 -21.27 15.97 12.21
C LEU A 586 -19.74 15.69 12.23
N ARG A 587 -18.96 16.48 11.47
CA ARG A 587 -17.50 16.42 11.50
C ARG A 587 -16.94 16.69 12.91
N ALA A 588 -17.44 17.70 13.62
CA ALA A 588 -16.98 18.01 14.96
C ALA A 588 -17.20 16.85 15.94
N LYS A 589 -18.34 16.13 15.83
CA LYS A 589 -18.60 14.93 16.64
C LYS A 589 -17.60 13.81 16.31
N VAL A 590 -17.31 13.56 15.01
CA VAL A 590 -16.33 12.56 14.55
C VAL A 590 -14.93 12.86 15.07
N VAL A 591 -14.45 14.09 14.93
CA VAL A 591 -13.14 14.53 15.43
C VAL A 591 -13.07 14.39 16.95
N SER A 592 -14.14 14.74 17.67
CA SER A 592 -14.20 14.57 19.14
C SER A 592 -14.07 13.10 19.54
N ALA A 593 -14.73 12.18 18.84
CA ALA A 593 -14.64 10.74 19.08
C ALA A 593 -13.22 10.22 18.86
N ASN A 594 -12.58 10.61 17.76
CA ASN A 594 -11.18 10.24 17.47
C ASN A 594 -10.22 10.76 18.55
N LYS A 595 -10.34 12.03 18.93
CA LYS A 595 -9.49 12.63 19.98
C LYS A 595 -9.64 11.95 21.35
N ALA A 596 -10.80 11.42 21.66
CA ALA A 596 -11.04 10.69 22.90
C ALA A 596 -10.38 9.30 22.92
N SER A 597 -10.17 8.67 21.77
CA SER A 597 -9.58 7.33 21.66
C SER A 597 -8.05 7.35 21.82
N ALA A 598 -7.52 6.54 22.74
CA ALA A 598 -6.07 6.37 22.90
C ALA A 598 -5.44 5.73 21.65
N LYS A 599 -6.09 4.71 21.08
CA LYS A 599 -5.65 4.03 19.86
C LYS A 599 -5.58 4.99 18.68
N ALA A 600 -6.63 5.79 18.45
CA ALA A 600 -6.66 6.80 17.38
C ALA A 600 -5.54 7.85 17.54
N ARG A 601 -5.27 8.29 18.79
CA ARG A 601 -4.16 9.22 19.06
C ARG A 601 -2.78 8.60 18.76
N THR A 602 -2.55 7.34 19.12
CA THR A 602 -1.30 6.62 18.78
C THR A 602 -1.11 6.54 17.27
N ALA A 603 -2.17 6.19 16.52
CA ALA A 603 -2.16 6.11 15.05
C ALA A 603 -2.31 7.49 14.37
N ARG A 604 -2.40 8.59 15.13
CA ARG A 604 -2.60 9.96 14.60
C ARG A 604 -3.84 10.12 13.72
N VAL A 605 -4.89 9.37 14.02
CA VAL A 605 -6.18 9.47 13.36
C VAL A 605 -6.97 10.62 13.96
N THR A 606 -7.24 11.64 13.17
CA THR A 606 -7.92 12.88 13.65
C THR A 606 -9.24 13.15 12.95
N GLY A 607 -9.29 12.99 11.63
CA GLY A 607 -10.40 13.41 10.79
C GLY A 607 -10.51 14.94 10.65
N GLU A 608 -9.47 15.69 10.98
CA GLU A 608 -9.42 17.14 10.86
C GLU A 608 -9.10 17.60 9.42
N GLY A 609 -9.30 18.87 9.16
CA GLY A 609 -8.99 19.53 7.88
C GLY A 609 -10.05 19.30 6.80
N HIS A 610 -9.71 19.69 5.56
CA HIS A 610 -10.65 19.72 4.44
C HIS A 610 -11.94 20.47 4.81
N ALA A 611 -11.81 21.67 5.36
CA ALA A 611 -12.92 22.45 5.93
C ALA A 611 -13.73 23.18 4.85
N TYR A 612 -14.20 22.45 3.85
CA TYR A 612 -15.06 22.93 2.77
C TYR A 612 -16.48 22.45 3.02
N TRP A 613 -17.34 23.35 3.49
CA TRP A 613 -18.65 23.00 4.03
C TRP A 613 -19.76 23.15 3.01
N ALA A 614 -20.66 22.17 2.97
CA ALA A 614 -21.91 22.20 2.22
C ALA A 614 -23.05 21.79 3.17
N ASP A 615 -23.32 22.63 4.15
CA ASP A 615 -24.31 22.47 5.21
C ASP A 615 -25.23 23.69 5.33
N ALA A 616 -26.16 23.69 6.27
CA ALA A 616 -27.12 24.77 6.46
C ALA A 616 -26.45 26.14 6.72
N GLU A 617 -25.33 26.19 7.42
CA GLU A 617 -24.57 27.42 7.65
C GLU A 617 -23.88 27.95 6.39
N ALA A 618 -23.56 27.06 5.45
CA ALA A 618 -23.05 27.39 4.11
C ALA A 618 -24.19 27.68 3.10
N GLY A 619 -25.44 27.70 3.53
CA GLY A 619 -26.60 27.94 2.68
C GLY A 619 -27.02 26.74 1.83
N VAL A 620 -26.65 25.53 2.22
CA VAL A 620 -27.01 24.26 1.56
C VAL A 620 -28.04 23.55 2.44
N SER A 621 -29.24 23.29 1.90
CA SER A 621 -30.27 22.57 2.63
C SER A 621 -29.92 21.11 2.85
N GLY A 622 -30.59 20.44 3.79
CA GLY A 622 -30.34 18.99 4.03
C GLY A 622 -30.68 18.11 2.82
N GLU A 623 -31.65 18.52 1.98
CA GLU A 623 -31.95 17.83 0.74
C GLU A 623 -30.88 18.02 -0.30
N GLU A 624 -30.38 19.23 -0.51
CA GLU A 624 -29.27 19.54 -1.40
C GLU A 624 -27.97 18.85 -0.95
N GLN A 625 -27.73 18.76 0.37
CA GLN A 625 -26.57 18.00 0.91
C GLN A 625 -26.70 16.51 0.60
N ALA A 626 -27.90 15.92 0.73
CA ALA A 626 -28.14 14.53 0.38
C ALA A 626 -28.00 14.28 -1.14
N ASP A 627 -28.37 15.24 -1.98
CA ASP A 627 -28.18 15.18 -3.43
C ASP A 627 -26.68 15.29 -3.79
N LEU A 628 -25.91 16.16 -3.12
CA LEU A 628 -24.46 16.24 -3.24
C LEU A 628 -23.80 14.88 -2.92
N VAL A 629 -24.21 14.24 -1.83
CA VAL A 629 -23.71 12.91 -1.45
C VAL A 629 -24.05 11.87 -2.53
N ALA A 630 -25.28 11.90 -3.07
CA ALA A 630 -25.68 11.01 -4.17
C ALA A 630 -24.84 11.24 -5.43
N TYR A 631 -24.55 12.48 -5.79
CA TYR A 631 -23.62 12.79 -6.89
C TYR A 631 -22.22 12.23 -6.65
N LEU A 632 -21.63 12.45 -5.48
CA LEU A 632 -20.29 11.95 -5.14
C LEU A 632 -20.23 10.42 -5.18
N LEU A 633 -21.25 9.73 -4.70
CA LEU A 633 -21.34 8.27 -4.75
C LEU A 633 -21.56 7.73 -6.18
N SER A 634 -22.08 8.56 -7.10
CA SER A 634 -22.34 8.15 -8.48
C SER A 634 -21.11 8.08 -9.37
N VAL A 635 -19.98 8.68 -8.95
CA VAL A 635 -18.76 8.76 -9.76
C VAL A 635 -18.07 7.41 -9.79
N ASN A 636 -18.29 6.64 -10.84
CA ASN A 636 -17.75 5.27 -11.02
C ASN A 636 -16.71 5.15 -12.14
N ARG A 637 -16.53 6.19 -12.94
CA ARG A 637 -15.61 6.25 -14.09
C ARG A 637 -15.27 7.71 -14.41
N LEU A 638 -14.38 7.90 -15.38
CA LEU A 638 -14.14 9.23 -15.94
C LEU A 638 -15.46 9.84 -16.45
N THR A 639 -15.73 11.05 -16.02
CA THR A 639 -16.91 11.82 -16.41
C THR A 639 -16.57 12.90 -17.43
N GLU A 640 -17.56 13.57 -17.99
CA GLU A 640 -17.29 14.82 -18.69
C GLU A 640 -16.64 15.82 -17.73
N PRO A 641 -15.59 16.54 -18.19
CA PRO A 641 -14.88 17.46 -17.32
C PRO A 641 -15.84 18.48 -16.67
N VAL A 642 -15.73 18.64 -15.36
CA VAL A 642 -16.32 19.79 -14.68
C VAL A 642 -15.38 20.96 -14.93
N PRO A 643 -15.85 22.05 -15.55
CA PRO A 643 -15.04 23.25 -15.80
C PRO A 643 -14.49 23.81 -14.48
N VAL A 644 -13.28 24.31 -14.50
CA VAL A 644 -12.76 25.16 -13.41
C VAL A 644 -13.53 26.48 -13.50
N PRO A 645 -14.15 26.97 -12.43
CA PRO A 645 -14.86 28.25 -12.44
C PRO A 645 -13.95 29.45 -12.73
#